data_58a3b064161f965883688dbdd238a8dc
#
_entry.id   58a3b064161f965883688dbdd238a8dc
#
_cell.length_a   1.000
_cell.length_b   1.000
_cell.length_c   1.000
_cell.angle_alpha   90.00
_cell.angle_beta   90.00
_cell.angle_gamma   90.00
#
_symmetry.space_group_name_H-M   'P 1'
#
loop_
_entity.id
_entity.type
_entity.pdbx_description
1 polymer ?
#
loop_
_entity_poly.entity_id
_entity_poly.type
_entity_poly.pdbx_seq_one_letter_code
_entity_poly.pdbx_strand_id
1 'polypeptide(L)'
;MAVTNLYPNLPGHLVEFKDGGLQLTNDTSNNSSKKSLLILGTAFDGPINEPVKIDKDTVSQLFGSEVNDKGYPNGATLTKYAKQAFKNGFNDVRCMRVTGSLASVELKKNVVTSTEEVEARSTSIIAGNAEQEFDTQIKADVFISATANAVGGTGSALSISTKTGSNGNAFVVIPANHVTKNSQLNVNVDYKKINTATPVTQAITSDATNSDPVTLTPQSGQTIDVDSISVKIDSAPATKDTEYTVATAGDTVTITFNDSDPTVQAAIAASDNVTVEYKYSTVVNTSLSVQLVDTPQVITLPNTPVTGSVSIATAGGAAVASSKFTVTGKDVSINAGALDINTEVIITYKYEVSETKADKMTIRSIYGGTVYNQASVEITPMTNDDGEHGLKFKFTKPDSKLYSNADKPFFFTSFECPTVGTLKQALANYALNNVFEIIADDEDIETKDFDLFSGNLEGGEDGVVVTANQMFEALSGKRNQEGYLVEQGAYQILENYNVDYIYPAGVYANMKQTVNPHSNFHNELALVCAVLTYRTKMTHGFIDVKPNSNTTLVGIQQYVDKLLAYDNTHYMMDAEGNDIVDKEGNKMDIGWYTSVVVGPEPVMVSDTLGTYYGSPAIAYAALNASLKPQSAPTNKALPGVKGMKYKFSNKQMNDLIGNRMVVFKLKNEGTTTASSVPYVVDGCTAGAEGCDYARLSTVKIVTDVVDQIREVADPFIGEPNTVEQRNALSALISKRLGNLLEQGEIQYYEFEINATIQQVVLGECSIALTLVCPMELRKITTVVALRAAA
;
A
#
# COMPACT_ATOMS: atom_id res chain seq x y z
N MET A 1 -3.60 25.39 19.25
CA MET A 1 -4.29 25.05 18.04
C MET A 1 -4.79 23.63 18.07
N ALA A 2 -5.99 23.42 17.60
CA ALA A 2 -6.35 22.06 17.25
C ALA A 2 -5.42 21.57 16.11
N VAL A 3 -4.58 20.59 16.39
CA VAL A 3 -4.10 19.71 15.35
C VAL A 3 -5.34 19.40 14.55
N THR A 4 -5.35 19.71 13.27
CA THR A 4 -6.47 19.41 12.38
C THR A 4 -6.81 17.96 12.63
N ASN A 5 -8.00 17.69 13.17
CA ASN A 5 -8.39 16.30 13.47
C ASN A 5 -8.36 15.54 12.16
N LEU A 6 -7.31 14.76 11.93
CA LEU A 6 -7.12 13.99 10.70
C LEU A 6 -8.29 13.03 10.44
N TYR A 7 -9.03 12.69 11.52
CA TYR A 7 -10.14 11.74 11.47
C TYR A 7 -11.31 12.24 12.35
N PRO A 8 -11.98 13.34 11.94
CA PRO A 8 -12.96 14.04 12.79
C PRO A 8 -14.18 13.22 13.19
N ASN A 9 -14.46 12.14 12.48
CA ASN A 9 -15.63 11.31 12.70
C ASN A 9 -15.36 10.07 13.60
N LEU A 10 -14.12 9.82 14.01
CA LEU A 10 -13.80 8.72 14.89
C LEU A 10 -13.86 9.18 16.35
N PRO A 11 -14.68 8.54 17.20
CA PRO A 11 -14.65 8.81 18.65
C PRO A 11 -13.30 8.38 19.24
N GLY A 12 -12.81 9.14 20.19
CA GLY A 12 -11.54 8.85 20.85
C GLY A 12 -11.01 10.02 21.66
N HIS A 13 -9.87 9.78 22.33
CA HIS A 13 -9.15 10.78 23.10
C HIS A 13 -8.06 11.42 22.24
N LEU A 14 -8.20 12.71 21.95
CA LEU A 14 -7.25 13.50 21.17
C LEU A 14 -6.37 14.34 22.11
N VAL A 15 -5.07 14.42 21.83
CA VAL A 15 -4.12 15.19 22.65
C VAL A 15 -3.46 16.27 21.81
N GLU A 16 -3.53 17.51 22.28
CA GLU A 16 -2.85 18.66 21.68
C GLU A 16 -1.72 19.10 22.62
N PHE A 17 -0.50 19.25 22.09
CA PHE A 17 0.66 19.73 22.83
C PHE A 17 0.88 21.21 22.54
N LYS A 18 1.03 22.00 23.60
CA LYS A 18 1.36 23.44 23.52
C LYS A 18 2.72 23.68 24.15
N ASP A 19 3.51 24.55 23.51
CA ASP A 19 4.76 25.05 24.06
C ASP A 19 4.43 26.17 25.06
N GLY A 20 4.73 25.98 26.32
CA GLY A 20 4.27 26.83 27.41
C GLY A 20 5.36 27.66 28.13
N GLY A 21 6.63 27.61 27.67
CA GLY A 21 7.73 28.34 28.23
C GLY A 21 8.17 27.86 29.65
N LEU A 22 9.05 26.89 29.69
CA LEU A 22 9.51 26.20 30.92
C LEU A 22 10.29 27.08 31.93
N GLN A 23 9.85 27.09 33.18
CA GLN A 23 10.66 27.60 34.32
C GLN A 23 10.94 26.47 35.32
N LEU A 24 12.20 26.40 35.80
CA LEU A 24 12.83 25.29 36.49
C LEU A 24 12.54 25.10 37.99
N THR A 25 12.40 23.82 38.46
CA THR A 25 12.86 23.32 39.79
C THR A 25 12.87 21.77 39.90
N ASN A 26 13.73 21.18 40.72
CA ASN A 26 14.17 19.76 40.78
C ASN A 26 13.41 18.85 41.78
N ASP A 27 13.26 17.57 41.60
CA ASP A 27 13.97 16.41 42.17
C ASP A 27 13.32 15.02 42.02
N THR A 28 14.05 13.97 42.30
CA THR A 28 14.13 12.59 41.81
C THR A 28 13.37 11.49 42.56
N SER A 29 12.92 10.41 41.90
CA SER A 29 13.02 8.96 42.23
C SER A 29 12.23 7.96 41.36
N ASN A 30 12.60 6.77 41.45
CA ASN A 30 12.64 5.60 40.54
C ASN A 30 11.41 4.64 40.42
N ASN A 31 10.91 4.33 39.20
CA ASN A 31 10.35 3.03 38.78
C ASN A 31 10.38 2.89 37.22
N SER A 32 10.83 1.76 36.73
CA SER A 32 11.05 1.56 35.26
C SER A 32 9.79 1.09 34.56
N SER A 33 9.29 1.88 33.64
CA SER A 33 8.29 1.41 32.67
C SER A 33 8.95 0.51 31.61
N LYS A 34 8.34 -0.62 31.30
CA LYS A 34 8.80 -1.50 30.21
C LYS A 34 8.28 -0.90 28.88
N LYS A 35 9.16 -0.22 28.16
CA LYS A 35 8.83 0.31 26.82
C LYS A 35 9.11 -0.73 25.75
N SER A 36 8.22 -0.85 24.76
CA SER A 36 8.37 -1.71 23.59
C SER A 36 9.18 -1.00 22.51
N LEU A 37 9.96 -1.76 21.74
CA LEU A 37 10.67 -1.28 20.55
C LEU A 37 10.14 -1.99 19.30
N LEU A 38 9.65 -1.22 18.34
CA LEU A 38 9.35 -1.70 17.01
C LEU A 38 10.52 -1.40 16.06
N ILE A 39 11.04 -2.44 15.42
CA ILE A 39 12.09 -2.35 14.41
C ILE A 39 11.46 -2.59 13.03
N LEU A 40 11.57 -1.61 12.14
CA LEU A 40 11.16 -1.72 10.74
C LEU A 40 12.40 -2.00 9.89
N GLY A 41 12.37 -2.98 9.00
CA GLY A 41 13.56 -3.26 8.22
C GLY A 41 13.40 -4.40 7.22
N THR A 42 14.53 -4.86 6.70
CA THR A 42 14.65 -5.90 5.67
C THR A 42 14.95 -7.26 6.28
N ALA A 43 14.40 -8.31 5.69
CA ALA A 43 14.64 -9.69 6.09
C ALA A 43 14.51 -10.64 4.90
N PHE A 44 15.08 -11.83 4.99
CA PHE A 44 14.97 -12.86 3.95
C PHE A 44 13.65 -13.63 4.02
N ASP A 45 13.02 -13.66 5.17
CA ASP A 45 11.82 -14.44 5.45
C ASP A 45 10.85 -13.67 6.36
N GLY A 46 9.69 -14.25 6.64
CA GLY A 46 8.69 -13.71 7.54
C GLY A 46 7.61 -12.83 6.89
N PRO A 47 6.59 -12.47 7.68
CA PRO A 47 5.48 -11.67 7.20
C PRO A 47 5.93 -10.27 6.78
N ILE A 48 5.32 -9.75 5.71
CA ILE A 48 5.56 -8.39 5.21
C ILE A 48 4.46 -7.48 5.75
N ASN A 49 4.86 -6.30 6.23
CA ASN A 49 3.94 -5.27 6.73
C ASN A 49 3.07 -5.70 7.92
N GLU A 50 3.55 -6.66 8.70
CA GLU A 50 2.91 -7.14 9.93
C GLU A 50 3.89 -7.04 11.11
N PRO A 51 3.56 -6.25 12.17
CA PRO A 51 4.39 -6.16 13.37
C PRO A 51 4.26 -7.43 14.21
N VAL A 52 5.32 -8.20 14.31
CA VAL A 52 5.37 -9.44 15.09
C VAL A 52 6.21 -9.27 16.35
N LYS A 53 5.66 -9.65 17.49
CA LYS A 53 6.44 -9.75 18.73
C LYS A 53 7.38 -10.96 18.64
N ILE A 54 8.64 -10.73 18.95
CA ILE A 54 9.69 -11.75 18.82
C ILE A 54 10.43 -11.97 20.13
N ASP A 55 11.06 -13.15 20.20
CA ASP A 55 12.01 -13.49 21.26
C ASP A 55 13.42 -13.58 20.69
N LYS A 56 14.41 -13.52 21.55
CA LYS A 56 15.82 -13.54 21.17
C LYS A 56 16.19 -14.76 20.32
N ASP A 57 15.60 -15.91 20.65
CA ASP A 57 15.94 -17.20 20.02
C ASP A 57 15.11 -17.47 18.76
N THR A 58 13.95 -16.86 18.61
CA THR A 58 13.02 -17.10 17.50
C THR A 58 13.18 -16.10 16.34
N VAL A 59 13.84 -14.98 16.55
CA VAL A 59 13.98 -13.95 15.50
C VAL A 59 14.65 -14.47 14.23
N SER A 60 15.72 -15.27 14.36
CA SER A 60 16.40 -15.86 13.20
C SER A 60 15.60 -16.96 12.52
N GLN A 61 14.68 -17.59 13.24
CA GLN A 61 13.78 -18.60 12.67
C GLN A 61 12.70 -17.93 11.81
N LEU A 62 12.14 -16.83 12.28
CA LEU A 62 11.04 -16.16 11.58
C LEU A 62 11.52 -15.27 10.43
N PHE A 63 12.59 -14.48 10.64
CA PHE A 63 13.06 -13.47 9.67
C PHE A 63 14.34 -13.86 8.91
N GLY A 64 14.83 -15.08 9.14
CA GLY A 64 16.09 -15.55 8.58
C GLY A 64 17.32 -15.07 9.37
N SER A 65 18.47 -15.63 9.02
CA SER A 65 19.75 -15.29 9.67
C SER A 65 20.28 -13.95 9.18
N GLU A 66 21.05 -13.25 10.01
CA GLU A 66 21.82 -12.05 9.65
C GLU A 66 23.15 -12.38 8.93
N VAL A 67 23.48 -13.66 8.82
CA VAL A 67 24.66 -14.13 8.11
C VAL A 67 24.29 -15.17 7.05
N ASN A 68 25.08 -15.25 5.97
CA ASN A 68 24.97 -16.28 4.97
C ASN A 68 25.55 -17.62 5.47
N ASP A 69 25.47 -18.67 4.64
CA ASP A 69 25.99 -20.02 4.99
C ASP A 69 27.50 -20.06 5.27
N LYS A 70 28.25 -19.05 4.84
CA LYS A 70 29.70 -18.88 5.10
C LYS A 70 29.99 -18.05 6.35
N GLY A 71 28.92 -17.61 7.09
CA GLY A 71 29.07 -16.79 8.30
C GLY A 71 29.36 -15.30 8.03
N TYR A 72 29.22 -14.81 6.81
CA TYR A 72 29.37 -13.38 6.48
C TYR A 72 28.04 -12.64 6.58
N PRO A 73 28.04 -11.34 6.99
CA PRO A 73 26.84 -10.51 6.97
C PRO A 73 26.14 -10.55 5.61
N ASN A 74 24.85 -10.78 5.59
CA ASN A 74 24.07 -10.95 4.37
C ASN A 74 23.24 -9.71 3.96
N GLY A 75 23.31 -8.65 4.74
CA GLY A 75 22.60 -7.39 4.48
C GLY A 75 21.23 -7.24 5.14
N ALA A 76 20.60 -8.33 5.61
CA ALA A 76 19.35 -8.27 6.35
C ALA A 76 19.49 -7.43 7.64
N THR A 77 18.57 -6.51 7.85
CA THR A 77 18.66 -5.54 8.96
C THR A 77 17.88 -5.98 10.19
N LEU A 78 16.68 -6.57 10.03
CA LEU A 78 15.80 -6.92 11.14
C LEU A 78 16.48 -7.82 12.17
N THR A 79 16.93 -8.99 11.76
CA THR A 79 17.53 -9.98 12.69
C THR A 79 18.76 -9.44 13.40
N LYS A 80 19.64 -8.72 12.67
CA LYS A 80 20.82 -8.09 13.24
C LYS A 80 20.47 -7.11 14.35
N TYR A 81 19.55 -6.19 14.08
CA TYR A 81 19.21 -5.10 15.00
C TYR A 81 18.25 -5.55 16.11
N ALA A 82 17.41 -6.56 15.87
CA ALA A 82 16.62 -7.19 16.93
C ALA A 82 17.52 -7.90 17.97
N LYS A 83 18.51 -8.65 17.54
CA LYS A 83 19.51 -9.26 18.43
C LYS A 83 20.29 -8.21 19.21
N GLN A 84 20.64 -7.08 18.56
CA GLN A 84 21.25 -5.94 19.24
C GLN A 84 20.33 -5.38 20.32
N ALA A 85 19.05 -5.18 20.02
CA ALA A 85 18.06 -4.63 20.96
C ALA A 85 17.95 -5.50 22.21
N PHE A 86 17.86 -6.82 22.07
CA PHE A 86 17.91 -7.76 23.20
C PHE A 86 19.21 -7.68 23.98
N LYS A 87 20.36 -7.57 23.28
CA LYS A 87 21.67 -7.42 23.91
C LYS A 87 21.79 -6.13 24.71
N ASN A 88 21.17 -5.06 24.25
CA ASN A 88 21.10 -3.77 24.92
C ASN A 88 20.04 -3.74 26.04
N GLY A 89 19.24 -4.81 26.23
CA GLY A 89 18.34 -4.97 27.38
C GLY A 89 16.87 -4.70 27.13
N PHE A 90 16.41 -4.59 25.90
CA PHE A 90 14.99 -4.63 25.59
C PHE A 90 14.40 -6.02 25.90
N ASN A 91 13.19 -6.04 26.48
CA ASN A 91 12.43 -7.26 26.74
C ASN A 91 11.22 -7.40 25.84
N ASP A 92 10.68 -6.30 25.33
CA ASP A 92 9.57 -6.28 24.38
C ASP A 92 10.08 -5.68 23.07
N VAL A 93 10.39 -6.57 22.12
CA VAL A 93 10.85 -6.22 20.78
C VAL A 93 9.85 -6.75 19.78
N ARG A 94 9.41 -5.88 18.88
CA ARG A 94 8.58 -6.23 17.73
C ARG A 94 9.36 -5.94 16.46
N CYS A 95 9.21 -6.81 15.48
CA CYS A 95 9.82 -6.64 14.17
C CYS A 95 8.75 -6.60 13.09
N MET A 96 8.93 -5.70 12.12
CA MET A 96 8.09 -5.61 10.95
C MET A 96 8.98 -5.55 9.71
N ARG A 97 8.85 -6.55 8.86
CA ARG A 97 9.50 -6.56 7.57
C ARG A 97 8.74 -5.64 6.63
N VAL A 98 9.44 -4.68 5.99
CA VAL A 98 8.81 -3.63 5.16
C VAL A 98 9.09 -3.81 3.67
N THR A 99 9.95 -4.76 3.29
CA THR A 99 10.39 -4.97 1.91
C THR A 99 10.29 -6.44 1.51
N GLY A 100 10.29 -6.68 0.20
CA GLY A 100 10.12 -8.00 -0.39
C GLY A 100 8.73 -8.18 -0.98
N SER A 101 8.50 -9.33 -1.61
CA SER A 101 7.21 -9.70 -2.18
C SER A 101 6.83 -11.13 -1.84
N LEU A 102 5.53 -11.39 -1.90
CA LEU A 102 4.97 -12.72 -1.74
C LEU A 102 5.07 -13.48 -3.06
N ALA A 103 5.42 -14.75 -3.01
CA ALA A 103 5.34 -15.62 -4.17
C ALA A 103 3.86 -16.00 -4.41
N SER A 104 3.45 -16.04 -5.67
CA SER A 104 2.06 -16.36 -6.02
C SER A 104 1.95 -17.12 -7.34
N VAL A 105 0.82 -17.76 -7.55
CA VAL A 105 0.41 -18.34 -8.83
C VAL A 105 -1.08 -18.12 -9.03
N GLU A 106 -1.45 -17.71 -10.24
CA GLU A 106 -2.84 -17.55 -10.63
C GLU A 106 -3.34 -18.83 -11.30
N LEU A 107 -4.43 -19.37 -10.79
CA LEU A 107 -5.12 -20.54 -11.31
C LEU A 107 -6.43 -20.10 -11.96
N LYS A 108 -6.73 -20.61 -13.15
CA LYS A 108 -7.89 -20.21 -13.95
C LYS A 108 -8.93 -21.31 -13.99
N LYS A 109 -10.19 -20.89 -14.02
CA LYS A 109 -11.32 -21.77 -14.24
C LYS A 109 -11.61 -21.84 -15.74
N ASN A 110 -12.03 -22.99 -16.24
CA ASN A 110 -12.53 -23.13 -17.60
C ASN A 110 -13.75 -22.25 -17.86
N VAL A 111 -13.80 -21.71 -19.05
CA VAL A 111 -14.74 -20.68 -19.53
C VAL A 111 -16.19 -21.04 -19.24
N VAL A 112 -16.90 -20.20 -18.48
CA VAL A 112 -18.36 -20.24 -18.42
C VAL A 112 -18.91 -19.42 -19.58
N THR A 113 -19.72 -20.06 -20.41
CA THR A 113 -20.45 -19.40 -21.50
C THR A 113 -21.60 -18.61 -20.90
N SER A 114 -21.53 -17.27 -20.94
CA SER A 114 -22.69 -16.44 -20.59
C SER A 114 -23.61 -16.25 -21.80
N THR A 115 -24.93 -16.11 -21.59
CA THR A 115 -25.87 -15.81 -22.65
C THR A 115 -26.27 -14.34 -22.57
N GLU A 116 -26.06 -13.57 -23.66
CA GLU A 116 -26.59 -12.21 -23.77
C GLU A 116 -27.87 -12.19 -24.57
N GLU A 117 -28.83 -11.34 -24.13
CA GLU A 117 -30.08 -11.07 -24.83
C GLU A 117 -29.91 -9.84 -25.71
N VAL A 118 -30.17 -9.97 -26.99
CA VAL A 118 -30.04 -8.90 -27.99
C VAL A 118 -31.40 -8.61 -28.60
N GLU A 119 -31.73 -7.33 -28.66
CA GLU A 119 -32.88 -6.82 -29.40
C GLU A 119 -32.43 -6.26 -30.75
N ALA A 120 -32.85 -6.87 -31.83
CA ALA A 120 -32.61 -6.39 -33.18
C ALA A 120 -33.82 -5.60 -33.69
N ARG A 121 -33.62 -4.31 -33.98
CA ARG A 121 -34.69 -3.40 -34.44
C ARG A 121 -34.68 -3.19 -35.94
N SER A 122 -35.88 -3.22 -36.51
CA SER A 122 -36.13 -2.88 -37.90
C SER A 122 -36.73 -1.48 -38.03
N THR A 123 -36.16 -0.68 -38.90
CA THR A 123 -36.75 0.58 -39.33
C THR A 123 -37.16 0.53 -40.80
N SER A 124 -38.44 0.73 -41.14
CA SER A 124 -38.80 0.97 -42.51
C SER A 124 -38.59 2.45 -42.85
N ILE A 125 -37.88 2.70 -43.94
CA ILE A 125 -37.60 4.01 -44.45
C ILE A 125 -38.60 4.33 -45.54
N ILE A 126 -39.44 5.33 -45.30
CA ILE A 126 -40.22 5.95 -46.34
C ILE A 126 -39.32 7.01 -47.00
N ALA A 127 -38.70 6.68 -48.11
CA ALA A 127 -37.83 7.59 -48.83
C ALA A 127 -38.66 8.74 -49.45
N GLY A 128 -38.45 9.93 -48.93
CA GLY A 128 -38.78 11.21 -49.61
C GLY A 128 -37.50 11.84 -50.13
N ASN A 129 -37.60 12.93 -50.89
CA ASN A 129 -36.45 13.69 -51.38
C ASN A 129 -35.60 14.42 -50.31
N ALA A 130 -35.86 14.18 -49.05
CA ALA A 130 -35.17 14.80 -47.89
C ALA A 130 -34.20 13.84 -47.23
N GLU A 131 -33.13 14.39 -46.63
CA GLU A 131 -32.23 13.66 -45.77
C GLU A 131 -32.96 13.09 -44.55
N GLN A 132 -32.65 11.89 -44.15
CA GLN A 132 -33.25 11.19 -43.01
C GLN A 132 -32.20 10.79 -42.00
N GLU A 133 -32.52 10.95 -40.70
CA GLU A 133 -31.63 10.70 -39.58
C GLU A 133 -32.23 9.63 -38.66
N PHE A 134 -31.40 8.68 -38.25
CA PHE A 134 -31.80 7.56 -37.40
C PHE A 134 -30.92 7.51 -36.18
N ASP A 135 -31.53 7.55 -34.98
CA ASP A 135 -30.85 7.32 -33.71
C ASP A 135 -30.48 5.84 -33.57
N THR A 136 -29.19 5.52 -33.52
CA THR A 136 -28.72 4.17 -33.29
C THR A 136 -28.94 3.68 -31.85
N GLN A 137 -29.30 4.59 -30.93
CA GLN A 137 -29.40 4.39 -29.49
C GLN A 137 -28.06 4.02 -28.81
N ILE A 138 -26.96 4.15 -29.52
CA ILE A 138 -25.60 3.88 -29.06
C ILE A 138 -24.90 5.21 -28.83
N LYS A 139 -24.20 5.37 -27.71
CA LYS A 139 -23.43 6.56 -27.41
C LYS A 139 -22.34 6.80 -28.46
N ALA A 140 -22.15 8.05 -28.84
CA ALA A 140 -21.23 8.41 -29.92
C ALA A 140 -19.75 8.13 -29.59
N ASP A 141 -19.39 8.13 -28.32
CA ASP A 141 -18.04 7.82 -27.81
C ASP A 141 -17.66 6.35 -27.92
N VAL A 142 -18.65 5.45 -27.97
CA VAL A 142 -18.43 3.99 -28.15
C VAL A 142 -18.83 3.48 -29.53
N PHE A 143 -19.40 4.34 -30.38
CA PHE A 143 -19.77 4.00 -31.75
C PHE A 143 -18.52 3.81 -32.62
N ILE A 144 -18.47 2.74 -33.43
CA ILE A 144 -17.36 2.44 -34.31
C ILE A 144 -17.75 2.73 -35.79
N SER A 145 -18.78 2.08 -36.24
CA SER A 145 -19.20 2.23 -37.64
C SER A 145 -20.66 1.86 -37.84
N ALA A 146 -21.22 2.31 -38.95
CA ALA A 146 -22.50 1.81 -39.45
C ALA A 146 -22.44 1.55 -40.95
N THR A 147 -23.15 0.54 -41.40
CA THR A 147 -23.36 0.26 -42.81
C THR A 147 -24.84 0.13 -43.09
N ALA A 148 -25.31 0.61 -44.22
CA ALA A 148 -26.70 0.49 -44.63
C ALA A 148 -26.79 -0.17 -45.99
N ASN A 149 -27.71 -1.14 -46.14
CA ASN A 149 -27.95 -1.83 -47.38
C ASN A 149 -29.44 -1.84 -47.71
N ALA A 150 -29.80 -1.68 -48.99
CA ALA A 150 -31.19 -1.81 -49.41
C ALA A 150 -31.65 -3.28 -49.31
N VAL A 151 -32.82 -3.48 -48.73
CA VAL A 151 -33.41 -4.83 -48.65
C VAL A 151 -33.90 -5.26 -50.04
N GLY A 152 -33.44 -6.46 -50.46
CA GLY A 152 -33.84 -7.06 -51.76
C GLY A 152 -33.05 -6.59 -52.96
N GLY A 153 -32.00 -5.76 -52.79
CA GLY A 153 -31.10 -5.34 -53.88
C GLY A 153 -29.80 -6.16 -53.87
N THR A 154 -29.30 -6.57 -55.01
CA THR A 154 -27.94 -7.11 -55.20
C THR A 154 -26.88 -5.97 -55.24
N GLY A 155 -27.19 -4.85 -54.62
CA GLY A 155 -26.40 -3.61 -54.76
C GLY A 155 -25.40 -3.39 -53.63
N SER A 156 -24.43 -2.55 -53.91
CA SER A 156 -23.39 -2.07 -53.01
C SER A 156 -24.00 -1.40 -51.77
N ALA A 157 -23.25 -1.40 -50.67
CA ALA A 157 -23.58 -0.66 -49.44
C ALA A 157 -23.90 0.80 -49.78
N LEU A 158 -24.95 1.34 -49.20
CA LEU A 158 -25.33 2.74 -49.36
C LEU A 158 -24.31 3.66 -48.72
N SER A 159 -24.00 4.78 -49.39
CA SER A 159 -23.18 5.82 -48.80
C SER A 159 -23.99 6.53 -47.71
N ILE A 160 -23.61 6.35 -46.48
CA ILE A 160 -24.20 6.99 -45.32
C ILE A 160 -23.16 7.84 -44.60
N SER A 161 -23.59 8.80 -43.81
CA SER A 161 -22.73 9.52 -42.88
C SER A 161 -23.24 9.34 -41.46
N THR A 162 -22.42 9.68 -40.50
CA THR A 162 -22.75 9.60 -39.07
C THR A 162 -22.56 10.93 -38.39
N LYS A 163 -23.37 11.24 -37.38
CA LYS A 163 -23.23 12.44 -36.55
C LYS A 163 -23.61 12.15 -35.12
N THR A 164 -23.18 13.01 -34.21
CA THR A 164 -23.60 12.96 -32.79
C THR A 164 -24.87 13.77 -32.60
N GLY A 165 -25.92 13.14 -32.07
CA GLY A 165 -27.16 13.81 -31.73
C GLY A 165 -27.09 14.59 -30.40
N SER A 166 -28.07 15.43 -30.15
CA SER A 166 -28.19 16.22 -28.91
C SER A 166 -28.36 15.38 -27.64
N ASN A 167 -28.79 14.14 -27.77
CA ASN A 167 -28.91 13.15 -26.68
C ASN A 167 -27.58 12.41 -26.42
N GLY A 168 -26.50 12.78 -27.17
CA GLY A 168 -25.19 12.13 -27.10
C GLY A 168 -25.09 10.77 -27.77
N ASN A 169 -26.12 10.36 -28.52
CA ASN A 169 -26.06 9.11 -29.29
C ASN A 169 -25.49 9.36 -30.70
N ALA A 170 -24.96 8.30 -31.33
CA ALA A 170 -24.61 8.33 -32.73
C ALA A 170 -25.87 8.21 -33.60
N PHE A 171 -25.96 9.05 -34.61
CA PHE A 171 -27.04 9.03 -35.63
C PHE A 171 -26.48 8.62 -36.99
N VAL A 172 -27.18 7.78 -37.67
CA VAL A 172 -26.91 7.47 -39.06
C VAL A 172 -27.75 8.41 -39.92
N VAL A 173 -27.05 9.07 -40.83
CA VAL A 173 -27.67 10.05 -41.76
C VAL A 173 -27.68 9.47 -43.20
N ILE A 174 -28.86 9.36 -43.79
CA ILE A 174 -29.06 8.92 -45.18
C ILE A 174 -29.28 10.15 -46.05
N PRO A 175 -28.41 10.44 -46.99
CA PRO A 175 -28.51 11.62 -47.83
C PRO A 175 -29.80 11.62 -48.63
N ALA A 176 -30.31 12.85 -49.02
CA ALA A 176 -31.45 13.02 -49.86
C ALA A 176 -31.25 12.33 -51.22
N ASN A 177 -32.33 11.79 -51.79
CA ASN A 177 -32.40 11.12 -53.13
C ASN A 177 -31.56 9.83 -53.29
N HIS A 178 -31.05 9.23 -52.19
CA HIS A 178 -30.24 8.00 -52.23
C HIS A 178 -31.08 6.73 -52.23
N VAL A 179 -32.33 6.78 -51.82
CA VAL A 179 -33.23 5.62 -51.69
C VAL A 179 -34.58 5.94 -52.31
N THR A 180 -35.18 4.99 -52.99
CA THR A 180 -36.53 5.16 -53.54
C THR A 180 -37.59 5.07 -52.45
N LYS A 181 -38.70 5.77 -52.66
CA LYS A 181 -39.84 5.76 -51.72
C LYS A 181 -40.28 4.34 -51.42
N ASN A 182 -40.50 4.00 -50.13
CA ASN A 182 -40.84 2.67 -49.62
C ASN A 182 -39.74 1.62 -49.70
N SER A 183 -38.47 2.02 -49.86
CA SER A 183 -37.37 1.08 -49.72
C SER A 183 -37.11 0.79 -48.26
N GLN A 184 -36.78 -0.46 -47.98
CA GLN A 184 -36.28 -0.85 -46.65
C GLN A 184 -34.77 -0.85 -46.68
N LEU A 185 -34.19 -0.48 -45.54
CA LEU A 185 -32.74 -0.55 -45.32
C LEU A 185 -32.44 -1.39 -44.11
N ASN A 186 -31.36 -2.17 -44.20
CA ASN A 186 -30.73 -2.77 -43.03
C ASN A 186 -29.58 -1.85 -42.63
N VAL A 187 -29.62 -1.38 -41.38
CA VAL A 187 -28.53 -0.61 -40.78
C VAL A 187 -27.83 -1.50 -39.76
N ASN A 188 -26.60 -1.84 -40.06
CA ASN A 188 -25.74 -2.58 -39.13
C ASN A 188 -24.84 -1.57 -38.40
N VAL A 189 -24.76 -1.68 -37.10
CA VAL A 189 -23.98 -0.79 -36.27
C VAL A 189 -22.98 -1.57 -35.43
N ASP A 190 -21.71 -1.22 -35.55
CA ASP A 190 -20.64 -1.73 -34.74
C ASP A 190 -20.30 -0.71 -33.65
N TYR A 191 -20.21 -1.13 -32.41
CA TYR A 191 -19.87 -0.27 -31.32
C TYR A 191 -18.91 -0.96 -30.33
N LYS A 192 -18.16 -0.14 -29.58
CA LYS A 192 -17.13 -0.57 -28.66
C LYS A 192 -17.74 -0.75 -27.27
N LYS A 193 -17.85 -1.97 -26.80
CA LYS A 193 -18.20 -2.26 -25.40
C LYS A 193 -16.89 -2.35 -24.62
N ILE A 194 -16.55 -1.28 -23.89
CA ILE A 194 -15.36 -1.27 -23.04
C ILE A 194 -15.65 -2.17 -21.85
N ASN A 195 -14.81 -3.16 -21.66
CA ASN A 195 -14.87 -3.97 -20.45
C ASN A 195 -14.37 -3.12 -19.28
N THR A 196 -15.25 -2.80 -18.32
CA THR A 196 -14.94 -2.02 -17.11
C THR A 196 -14.14 -2.81 -16.06
N ALA A 197 -13.76 -4.06 -16.36
CA ALA A 197 -12.92 -4.88 -15.51
C ALA A 197 -11.50 -4.29 -15.38
N THR A 198 -10.82 -4.71 -14.32
CA THR A 198 -9.44 -4.37 -13.96
C THR A 198 -8.51 -4.38 -15.19
N PRO A 199 -7.63 -3.37 -15.36
CA PRO A 199 -6.65 -3.38 -16.45
C PRO A 199 -5.80 -4.65 -16.41
N VAL A 200 -5.50 -5.20 -17.58
CA VAL A 200 -4.52 -6.29 -17.67
C VAL A 200 -3.13 -5.67 -17.54
N THR A 201 -2.36 -6.15 -16.59
CA THR A 201 -0.97 -5.74 -16.41
C THR A 201 -0.06 -6.80 -17.01
N GLN A 202 0.71 -6.46 -18.00
CA GLN A 202 1.72 -7.32 -18.59
C GLN A 202 3.11 -6.78 -18.24
N ALA A 203 3.86 -7.53 -17.44
CA ALA A 203 5.27 -7.25 -17.24
C ALA A 203 6.04 -7.70 -18.47
N ILE A 204 6.82 -6.83 -19.03
CA ILE A 204 7.69 -7.11 -20.16
C ILE A 204 9.11 -7.13 -19.61
N THR A 205 9.57 -8.31 -19.27
CA THR A 205 10.99 -8.57 -19.06
C THR A 205 11.65 -8.66 -20.45
N SER A 206 11.76 -7.57 -21.14
CA SER A 206 12.66 -7.50 -22.26
C SER A 206 13.97 -6.88 -21.76
N ASP A 207 15.08 -7.46 -22.17
CA ASP A 207 16.19 -6.65 -22.55
C ASP A 207 15.62 -5.62 -23.53
N ALA A 208 15.19 -4.46 -23.04
CA ALA A 208 14.80 -3.33 -23.86
C ALA A 208 16.06 -2.73 -24.46
N THR A 209 16.86 -3.60 -25.05
CA THR A 209 17.98 -3.25 -25.89
C THR A 209 17.41 -2.96 -27.25
N ASN A 210 17.30 -1.69 -27.55
CA ASN A 210 17.24 -1.16 -28.89
C ASN A 210 16.05 -1.60 -29.74
N SER A 211 15.18 -0.65 -30.03
CA SER A 211 14.31 -0.64 -31.21
C SER A 211 13.43 -1.89 -31.47
N ASP A 212 13.46 -2.89 -30.64
CA ASP A 212 12.50 -3.99 -30.76
C ASP A 212 11.16 -3.58 -30.18
N PRO A 213 10.17 -3.32 -31.02
CA PRO A 213 8.86 -2.92 -30.55
C PRO A 213 8.19 -4.05 -29.76
N VAL A 214 7.60 -3.69 -28.63
CA VAL A 214 6.80 -4.63 -27.84
C VAL A 214 5.45 -4.84 -28.52
N THR A 215 5.14 -6.07 -28.89
CA THR A 215 3.89 -6.42 -29.53
C THR A 215 2.92 -7.02 -28.51
N LEU A 216 1.79 -6.35 -28.33
CA LEU A 216 0.67 -6.85 -27.54
C LEU A 216 -0.27 -7.62 -28.48
N THR A 217 -0.58 -8.86 -28.12
CA THR A 217 -1.49 -9.69 -28.92
C THR A 217 -2.78 -9.86 -28.12
N PRO A 218 -3.95 -9.48 -28.67
CA PRO A 218 -5.22 -9.68 -27.99
C PRO A 218 -5.56 -11.17 -27.90
N GLN A 219 -6.32 -11.53 -26.90
CA GLN A 219 -6.94 -12.84 -26.84
C GLN A 219 -8.00 -12.99 -27.94
N SER A 220 -8.28 -14.23 -28.36
CA SER A 220 -9.22 -14.50 -29.44
C SER A 220 -10.58 -13.83 -29.19
N GLY A 221 -11.03 -12.99 -30.13
CA GLY A 221 -12.31 -12.27 -30.07
C GLY A 221 -12.30 -10.95 -29.26
N GLN A 222 -11.14 -10.50 -28.81
CA GLN A 222 -10.98 -9.24 -28.09
C GLN A 222 -10.06 -8.29 -28.87
N THR A 223 -10.28 -6.98 -28.74
CA THR A 223 -9.42 -5.95 -29.31
C THR A 223 -8.86 -5.10 -28.16
N ILE A 224 -7.58 -4.80 -28.21
CA ILE A 224 -6.95 -3.94 -27.19
C ILE A 224 -7.48 -2.51 -27.35
N ASP A 225 -7.92 -1.91 -26.26
CA ASP A 225 -8.31 -0.50 -26.24
C ASP A 225 -7.05 0.37 -26.16
N VAL A 226 -6.65 0.89 -27.33
CA VAL A 226 -5.40 1.64 -27.52
C VAL A 226 -5.33 2.89 -26.66
N ASP A 227 -6.47 3.53 -26.39
CA ASP A 227 -6.56 4.74 -25.56
C ASP A 227 -6.41 4.43 -24.05
N SER A 228 -6.55 3.16 -23.68
CA SER A 228 -6.37 2.69 -22.30
C SER A 228 -4.94 2.26 -21.98
N ILE A 229 -4.03 2.27 -22.96
CA ILE A 229 -2.65 1.81 -22.79
C ILE A 229 -1.87 2.80 -21.93
N SER A 230 -1.35 2.31 -20.84
CA SER A 230 -0.43 3.01 -19.95
C SER A 230 0.84 2.21 -19.80
N VAL A 231 1.97 2.83 -20.03
CA VAL A 231 3.30 2.23 -19.91
C VAL A 231 3.99 2.78 -18.69
N LYS A 232 4.61 1.91 -17.91
CA LYS A 232 5.46 2.27 -16.77
C LYS A 232 6.86 1.71 -17.01
N ILE A 233 7.86 2.55 -16.83
CA ILE A 233 9.29 2.19 -16.88
C ILE A 233 9.83 2.32 -15.46
N ASP A 234 10.36 1.25 -14.89
CA ASP A 234 10.80 1.16 -13.48
C ASP A 234 9.75 1.70 -12.50
N SER A 235 8.50 1.31 -12.72
CA SER A 235 7.32 1.75 -11.95
C SER A 235 6.92 3.23 -12.09
N ALA A 236 7.65 4.03 -12.88
CA ALA A 236 7.29 5.40 -13.21
C ALA A 236 6.42 5.43 -14.48
N PRO A 237 5.33 6.20 -14.52
CA PRO A 237 4.51 6.32 -15.73
C PRO A 237 5.29 6.99 -16.85
N ALA A 238 5.35 6.34 -18.01
CA ALA A 238 5.98 6.89 -19.21
C ALA A 238 5.00 7.75 -20.01
N THR A 239 5.51 8.80 -20.64
CA THR A 239 4.73 9.78 -21.40
C THR A 239 4.56 9.33 -22.86
N LYS A 240 3.32 9.13 -23.28
CA LYS A 240 3.00 8.80 -24.68
C LYS A 240 3.44 9.92 -25.63
N ASP A 241 3.87 9.56 -26.82
CA ASP A 241 4.39 10.41 -27.90
C ASP A 241 5.72 11.14 -27.58
N THR A 242 6.24 10.97 -26.36
CA THR A 242 7.57 11.47 -25.95
C THR A 242 8.52 10.32 -25.69
N GLU A 243 8.17 9.44 -24.76
CA GLU A 243 9.00 8.30 -24.33
C GLU A 243 8.63 7.01 -25.05
N TYR A 244 7.38 6.87 -25.49
CA TYR A 244 6.93 5.74 -26.34
C TYR A 244 5.85 6.15 -27.32
N THR A 245 5.72 5.38 -28.38
CA THR A 245 4.63 5.51 -29.36
C THR A 245 3.85 4.20 -29.46
N VAL A 246 2.57 4.30 -29.84
CA VAL A 246 1.70 3.15 -30.02
C VAL A 246 1.24 3.11 -31.47
N ALA A 247 1.48 1.99 -32.15
CA ALA A 247 1.02 1.73 -33.50
C ALA A 247 0.12 0.50 -33.54
N THR A 248 -0.89 0.52 -34.42
CA THR A 248 -1.82 -0.58 -34.59
C THR A 248 -1.70 -1.15 -36.01
N ALA A 249 -1.63 -2.46 -36.14
CA ALA A 249 -1.64 -3.19 -37.39
C ALA A 249 -2.58 -4.41 -37.31
N GLY A 250 -3.81 -4.23 -37.81
CA GLY A 250 -4.87 -5.21 -37.58
C GLY A 250 -5.23 -5.31 -36.10
N ASP A 251 -5.23 -6.54 -35.57
CA ASP A 251 -5.55 -6.78 -34.15
C ASP A 251 -4.33 -6.66 -33.21
N THR A 252 -3.15 -6.42 -33.78
CA THR A 252 -1.93 -6.28 -32.97
C THR A 252 -1.63 -4.82 -32.66
N VAL A 253 -1.23 -4.57 -31.44
CA VAL A 253 -0.76 -3.26 -30.97
C VAL A 253 0.72 -3.33 -30.69
N THR A 254 1.47 -2.41 -31.25
CA THR A 254 2.93 -2.35 -31.11
C THR A 254 3.30 -1.08 -30.34
N ILE A 255 4.08 -1.22 -29.29
CA ILE A 255 4.65 -0.12 -28.50
C ILE A 255 6.12 0.00 -28.89
N THR A 256 6.53 1.16 -29.33
CA THR A 256 7.92 1.47 -29.69
C THR A 256 8.43 2.55 -28.77
N PHE A 257 9.57 2.31 -28.12
CA PHE A 257 10.21 3.25 -27.22
C PHE A 257 11.08 4.26 -27.97
N ASN A 258 11.18 5.47 -27.46
CA ASN A 258 12.01 6.52 -28.05
C ASN A 258 13.45 6.44 -27.51
N ASP A 259 14.32 5.79 -28.25
CA ASP A 259 15.74 5.58 -27.91
C ASP A 259 16.54 6.88 -27.72
N SER A 260 16.00 8.01 -28.12
CA SER A 260 16.64 9.32 -27.96
C SER A 260 16.22 10.03 -26.66
N ASP A 261 15.23 9.51 -25.94
CA ASP A 261 14.77 10.08 -24.66
C ASP A 261 15.71 9.68 -23.54
N PRO A 262 16.17 10.63 -22.70
CA PRO A 262 17.10 10.34 -21.59
C PRO A 262 16.54 9.38 -20.54
N THR A 263 15.22 9.39 -20.29
CA THR A 263 14.57 8.52 -19.31
C THR A 263 14.55 7.09 -19.84
N VAL A 264 14.18 6.93 -21.10
CA VAL A 264 14.21 5.64 -21.80
C VAL A 264 15.61 5.08 -21.88
N GLN A 265 16.62 5.91 -22.21
CA GLN A 265 18.02 5.49 -22.23
C GLN A 265 18.53 5.05 -20.86
N ALA A 266 18.12 5.73 -19.77
CA ALA A 266 18.51 5.38 -18.41
C ALA A 266 17.90 4.02 -18.00
N ALA A 267 16.65 3.79 -18.35
CA ALA A 267 15.94 2.53 -18.10
C ALA A 267 16.56 1.36 -18.87
N ILE A 268 16.86 1.53 -20.15
CA ILE A 268 17.57 0.54 -20.97
C ILE A 268 18.92 0.19 -20.35
N ALA A 269 19.68 1.19 -19.91
CA ALA A 269 21.00 0.99 -19.31
C ALA A 269 20.96 0.29 -17.95
N ALA A 270 19.83 0.42 -17.22
CA ALA A 270 19.63 -0.19 -15.91
C ALA A 270 19.02 -1.60 -15.98
N SER A 271 18.58 -2.05 -17.17
CA SER A 271 17.78 -3.28 -17.38
C SER A 271 16.48 -3.27 -16.58
N ASP A 272 15.80 -2.15 -16.55
CA ASP A 272 14.63 -1.89 -15.75
C ASP A 272 13.38 -2.60 -16.30
N ASN A 273 12.45 -2.94 -15.39
CA ASN A 273 11.20 -3.60 -15.74
C ASN A 273 10.24 -2.61 -16.43
N VAL A 274 9.76 -2.98 -17.60
CA VAL A 274 8.68 -2.28 -18.29
C VAL A 274 7.36 -2.99 -18.02
N THR A 275 6.35 -2.26 -17.56
CA THR A 275 4.99 -2.77 -17.36
C THR A 275 4.03 -2.03 -18.28
N VAL A 276 3.19 -2.77 -18.97
CA VAL A 276 2.13 -2.21 -19.80
C VAL A 276 0.79 -2.62 -19.21
N GLU A 277 -0.01 -1.63 -18.90
CA GLU A 277 -1.40 -1.81 -18.45
C GLU A 277 -2.35 -1.41 -19.60
N TYR A 278 -3.35 -2.22 -19.88
CA TYR A 278 -4.31 -1.96 -20.94
C TYR A 278 -5.64 -2.66 -20.67
N LYS A 279 -6.70 -2.18 -21.35
CA LYS A 279 -8.04 -2.78 -21.27
C LYS A 279 -8.39 -3.40 -22.62
N TYR A 280 -9.24 -4.40 -22.59
CA TYR A 280 -9.84 -4.97 -23.78
C TYR A 280 -11.18 -4.31 -24.08
N SER A 281 -11.50 -4.16 -25.35
CA SER A 281 -12.84 -3.89 -25.85
C SER A 281 -13.32 -5.04 -26.72
N THR A 282 -14.59 -5.37 -26.61
CA THR A 282 -15.27 -6.29 -27.54
C THR A 282 -16.11 -5.46 -28.51
N VAL A 283 -16.03 -5.80 -29.78
CA VAL A 283 -16.94 -5.23 -30.79
C VAL A 283 -18.22 -6.04 -30.74
N VAL A 284 -19.34 -5.36 -30.49
CA VAL A 284 -20.66 -5.95 -30.50
C VAL A 284 -21.36 -5.43 -31.78
N ASN A 285 -21.84 -6.35 -32.58
CA ASN A 285 -22.64 -6.03 -33.75
C ASN A 285 -24.12 -6.25 -33.43
N THR A 286 -24.95 -5.29 -33.81
CA THR A 286 -26.40 -5.39 -33.65
C THR A 286 -27.06 -4.94 -34.95
N SER A 287 -27.96 -5.75 -35.47
CA SER A 287 -28.78 -5.36 -36.60
C SER A 287 -30.11 -6.07 -36.62
N LEU A 288 -31.15 -5.42 -37.07
CA LEU A 288 -32.07 -6.02 -38.08
C LEU A 288 -33.21 -5.13 -38.56
N SER A 289 -33.46 -5.17 -39.82
CA SER A 289 -34.71 -4.70 -40.37
C SER A 289 -35.27 -5.66 -41.42
N VAL A 290 -36.55 -5.96 -41.38
CA VAL A 290 -37.18 -6.77 -42.43
C VAL A 290 -38.59 -6.33 -42.72
N GLN A 291 -38.87 -6.14 -44.02
CA GLN A 291 -40.23 -6.08 -44.53
C GLN A 291 -40.66 -7.47 -45.01
N LEU A 292 -41.86 -7.94 -44.58
CA LEU A 292 -42.36 -9.24 -44.94
C LEU A 292 -43.18 -9.19 -46.24
N VAL A 293 -42.92 -10.15 -47.11
CA VAL A 293 -43.70 -10.34 -48.34
C VAL A 293 -44.47 -11.64 -48.24
N ASP A 294 -45.42 -11.83 -49.16
CA ASP A 294 -46.37 -12.97 -49.16
C ASP A 294 -45.70 -14.35 -49.46
N THR A 295 -44.41 -14.43 -49.39
CA THR A 295 -43.59 -15.64 -49.53
C THR A 295 -42.80 -15.89 -48.27
N PRO A 296 -42.40 -17.16 -47.96
CA PRO A 296 -41.56 -17.44 -46.83
C PRO A 296 -40.31 -16.58 -46.92
N GLN A 297 -40.05 -15.86 -45.85
CA GLN A 297 -38.86 -14.95 -45.77
C GLN A 297 -37.83 -15.47 -44.79
N VAL A 298 -36.62 -15.61 -45.25
CA VAL A 298 -35.49 -16.01 -44.41
C VAL A 298 -34.72 -14.78 -43.96
N ILE A 299 -34.49 -14.70 -42.67
CA ILE A 299 -33.73 -13.62 -42.01
C ILE A 299 -32.54 -14.26 -41.35
N THR A 300 -31.34 -13.91 -41.80
CA THR A 300 -30.12 -14.42 -41.20
C THR A 300 -29.69 -13.53 -40.07
N LEU A 301 -29.64 -14.08 -38.83
CA LEU A 301 -29.18 -13.41 -37.64
C LEU A 301 -27.66 -13.26 -37.66
N PRO A 302 -27.11 -12.18 -37.08
CA PRO A 302 -25.66 -12.01 -37.00
C PRO A 302 -24.99 -13.09 -36.14
N ASN A 303 -25.66 -13.57 -35.08
CA ASN A 303 -25.16 -14.59 -34.19
C ASN A 303 -26.07 -15.82 -34.17
N THR A 304 -25.53 -17.01 -33.86
CA THR A 304 -26.30 -18.21 -33.70
C THR A 304 -27.15 -18.14 -32.45
N PRO A 305 -28.49 -18.16 -32.52
CA PRO A 305 -29.33 -18.08 -31.34
C PRO A 305 -29.27 -19.37 -30.49
N VAL A 306 -29.36 -19.20 -29.19
CA VAL A 306 -29.60 -20.34 -28.29
C VAL A 306 -30.93 -20.98 -28.61
N THR A 307 -30.98 -22.31 -28.69
CA THR A 307 -32.18 -23.05 -29.07
C THR A 307 -33.39 -22.64 -28.21
N GLY A 308 -34.46 -22.21 -28.86
CA GLY A 308 -35.71 -21.79 -28.19
C GLY A 308 -35.71 -20.35 -27.65
N SER A 309 -34.61 -19.58 -27.82
CA SER A 309 -34.53 -18.21 -27.34
C SER A 309 -35.12 -17.16 -28.29
N VAL A 310 -35.40 -17.50 -29.53
CA VAL A 310 -35.93 -16.58 -30.55
C VAL A 310 -37.40 -16.28 -30.31
N SER A 311 -37.69 -15.00 -30.12
CA SER A 311 -39.02 -14.48 -30.12
C SER A 311 -39.20 -13.37 -31.16
N ILE A 312 -40.34 -13.30 -31.77
CA ILE A 312 -40.68 -12.32 -32.80
C ILE A 312 -41.92 -11.54 -32.36
N ALA A 313 -41.83 -10.23 -32.44
CA ALA A 313 -42.96 -9.33 -32.25
C ALA A 313 -43.13 -8.39 -33.44
N THR A 314 -44.30 -7.92 -33.73
CA THR A 314 -44.53 -6.84 -34.67
C THR A 314 -44.05 -5.50 -34.06
N ALA A 315 -43.74 -4.49 -34.87
CA ALA A 315 -43.36 -3.17 -34.36
C ALA A 315 -44.41 -2.53 -33.46
N GLY A 316 -45.68 -2.94 -33.56
CA GLY A 316 -46.78 -2.59 -32.66
C GLY A 316 -46.79 -3.39 -31.31
N GLY A 317 -45.80 -4.26 -31.08
CA GLY A 317 -45.64 -5.03 -29.84
C GLY A 317 -46.45 -6.35 -29.80
N ALA A 318 -47.18 -6.73 -30.85
CA ALA A 318 -47.93 -7.98 -30.87
C ALA A 318 -47.00 -9.17 -31.10
N ALA A 319 -46.99 -10.15 -30.19
CA ALA A 319 -46.17 -11.36 -30.31
C ALA A 319 -46.57 -12.22 -31.53
N VAL A 320 -45.58 -12.72 -32.28
CA VAL A 320 -45.76 -13.68 -33.39
C VAL A 320 -45.66 -15.08 -32.80
N ALA A 321 -46.68 -15.90 -32.98
CA ALA A 321 -46.68 -17.26 -32.47
C ALA A 321 -45.56 -18.11 -33.11
N SER A 322 -44.91 -18.95 -32.32
CA SER A 322 -43.78 -19.79 -32.72
C SER A 322 -44.13 -20.78 -33.88
N SER A 323 -45.43 -21.07 -34.07
CA SER A 323 -45.92 -21.88 -35.23
C SER A 323 -45.82 -21.13 -36.56
N LYS A 324 -45.58 -19.81 -36.55
CA LYS A 324 -45.50 -18.95 -37.74
C LYS A 324 -44.09 -18.73 -38.29
N PHE A 325 -43.09 -19.25 -37.59
CA PHE A 325 -41.67 -19.18 -38.03
C PHE A 325 -40.91 -20.43 -37.59
N THR A 326 -39.77 -20.66 -38.28
CA THR A 326 -38.83 -21.73 -37.95
C THR A 326 -37.43 -21.14 -37.85
N VAL A 327 -36.59 -21.70 -36.96
CA VAL A 327 -35.21 -21.28 -36.75
C VAL A 327 -34.31 -22.45 -37.10
N THR A 328 -33.36 -22.23 -38.02
CA THR A 328 -32.36 -23.23 -38.44
C THR A 328 -30.97 -22.58 -38.48
N GLY A 329 -30.15 -22.90 -37.50
CA GLY A 329 -28.87 -22.23 -37.34
C GLY A 329 -29.05 -20.72 -37.10
N LYS A 330 -28.50 -19.89 -37.98
CA LYS A 330 -28.68 -18.44 -37.94
C LYS A 330 -29.94 -17.92 -38.64
N ASP A 331 -30.60 -18.77 -39.37
CA ASP A 331 -31.70 -18.38 -40.23
C ASP A 331 -33.05 -18.52 -39.53
N VAL A 332 -33.78 -17.40 -39.50
CA VAL A 332 -35.18 -17.34 -39.07
C VAL A 332 -36.06 -17.26 -40.30
N SER A 333 -36.81 -18.33 -40.61
CA SER A 333 -37.76 -18.39 -41.73
C SER A 333 -39.17 -18.09 -41.20
N ILE A 334 -39.79 -17.03 -41.69
CA ILE A 334 -41.20 -16.70 -41.43
C ILE A 334 -42.05 -17.33 -42.52
N ASN A 335 -43.07 -18.09 -42.10
CA ASN A 335 -43.94 -18.85 -43.04
C ASN A 335 -44.74 -17.92 -43.92
N ALA A 336 -44.96 -18.33 -45.19
CA ALA A 336 -45.80 -17.59 -46.12
C ALA A 336 -47.22 -17.32 -45.52
N GLY A 337 -47.71 -16.09 -45.68
CA GLY A 337 -49.00 -15.66 -45.18
C GLY A 337 -49.12 -15.62 -43.64
N ALA A 338 -48.03 -15.77 -42.90
CA ALA A 338 -48.01 -15.73 -41.44
C ALA A 338 -48.26 -14.33 -40.89
N LEU A 339 -47.87 -13.29 -41.62
CA LEU A 339 -48.02 -11.88 -41.32
C LEU A 339 -48.40 -11.11 -42.58
N ASP A 340 -48.97 -9.91 -42.40
CA ASP A 340 -49.38 -9.06 -43.53
C ASP A 340 -48.15 -8.48 -44.23
N ILE A 341 -48.27 -8.21 -45.53
CA ILE A 341 -47.23 -7.57 -46.35
C ILE A 341 -46.87 -6.21 -45.70
N ASN A 342 -45.59 -5.87 -45.66
CA ASN A 342 -45.03 -4.67 -45.02
C ASN A 342 -45.15 -4.64 -43.49
N THR A 343 -45.38 -5.76 -42.81
CA THR A 343 -45.27 -5.82 -41.35
C THR A 343 -43.82 -5.75 -40.90
N GLU A 344 -43.49 -4.75 -40.08
CA GLU A 344 -42.22 -4.71 -39.39
C GLU A 344 -42.19 -5.70 -38.22
N VAL A 345 -41.07 -6.36 -38.03
CA VAL A 345 -40.84 -7.29 -36.95
C VAL A 345 -39.58 -6.98 -36.16
N ILE A 346 -39.64 -7.23 -34.87
CA ILE A 346 -38.53 -7.19 -33.93
C ILE A 346 -38.23 -8.64 -33.55
N ILE A 347 -37.00 -9.06 -33.77
CA ILE A 347 -36.54 -10.40 -33.41
C ILE A 347 -35.63 -10.24 -32.17
N THR A 348 -36.05 -10.80 -31.06
CA THR A 348 -35.23 -10.87 -29.83
C THR A 348 -34.72 -12.29 -29.68
N TYR A 349 -33.44 -12.45 -29.41
CA TYR A 349 -32.83 -13.76 -29.24
C TYR A 349 -31.64 -13.68 -28.28
N LYS A 350 -31.30 -14.81 -27.67
CA LYS A 350 -30.10 -14.97 -26.88
C LYS A 350 -29.06 -15.70 -27.70
N TYR A 351 -27.83 -15.25 -27.64
CA TYR A 351 -26.69 -15.94 -28.23
C TYR A 351 -25.60 -16.13 -27.14
N GLU A 352 -24.79 -17.16 -27.37
CA GLU A 352 -23.71 -17.43 -26.43
C GLU A 352 -22.54 -16.48 -26.73
N VAL A 353 -22.23 -15.64 -25.74
CA VAL A 353 -21.02 -14.84 -25.77
C VAL A 353 -20.02 -15.54 -24.87
N SER A 354 -18.93 -16.00 -25.42
CA SER A 354 -17.80 -16.41 -24.61
C SER A 354 -17.08 -15.18 -24.06
N GLU A 355 -17.71 -14.51 -23.07
CA GLU A 355 -16.92 -13.64 -22.21
C GLU A 355 -16.06 -14.54 -21.33
N THR A 356 -14.77 -14.60 -21.62
CA THR A 356 -13.78 -15.12 -20.71
C THR A 356 -13.63 -14.15 -19.53
N LYS A 357 -14.60 -14.06 -18.64
CA LYS A 357 -14.28 -13.82 -17.25
C LYS A 357 -13.55 -15.09 -16.83
N ALA A 358 -12.24 -15.04 -16.87
CA ALA A 358 -11.43 -16.07 -16.25
C ALA A 358 -11.68 -15.97 -14.75
N ASP A 359 -12.69 -16.68 -14.26
CA ASP A 359 -12.84 -16.94 -12.85
C ASP A 359 -11.50 -17.52 -12.40
N LYS A 360 -10.86 -16.83 -11.48
CA LYS A 360 -9.51 -17.13 -11.07
C LYS A 360 -9.40 -17.15 -9.56
N MET A 361 -8.48 -17.96 -9.07
CA MET A 361 -7.99 -17.83 -7.71
C MET A 361 -6.48 -17.66 -7.73
N THR A 362 -5.98 -16.84 -6.86
CA THR A 362 -4.53 -16.69 -6.64
C THR A 362 -4.14 -17.45 -5.40
N ILE A 363 -3.20 -18.36 -5.53
CA ILE A 363 -2.54 -19.01 -4.40
C ILE A 363 -1.23 -18.27 -4.19
N ARG A 364 -1.04 -17.70 -3.01
CA ARG A 364 0.18 -16.99 -2.67
C ARG A 364 0.81 -17.50 -1.37
N SER A 365 2.07 -17.20 -1.17
CA SER A 365 2.73 -17.45 0.10
C SER A 365 2.26 -16.48 1.17
N ILE A 366 2.18 -16.93 2.42
CA ILE A 366 1.89 -16.06 3.58
C ILE A 366 3.10 -15.17 3.90
N TYR A 367 4.31 -15.67 3.65
CA TYR A 367 5.55 -14.97 3.92
C TYR A 367 6.26 -14.59 2.63
N GLY A 368 7.02 -13.49 2.66
CA GLY A 368 7.81 -13.03 1.53
C GLY A 368 9.18 -13.70 1.48
N GLY A 369 9.73 -13.83 0.29
CA GLY A 369 11.10 -14.31 0.08
C GLY A 369 11.24 -15.24 -1.11
N THR A 370 12.45 -15.27 -1.68
CA THR A 370 12.79 -16.12 -2.83
C THR A 370 12.65 -17.62 -2.52
N VAL A 371 12.73 -18.01 -1.27
CA VAL A 371 12.53 -19.40 -0.83
C VAL A 371 11.13 -19.91 -1.20
N TYR A 372 10.12 -19.04 -1.19
CA TYR A 372 8.74 -19.41 -1.50
C TYR A 372 8.46 -19.60 -2.99
N ASN A 373 9.39 -19.23 -3.88
CA ASN A 373 9.36 -19.61 -5.29
C ASN A 373 9.60 -21.12 -5.50
N GLN A 374 9.99 -21.86 -4.45
CA GLN A 374 10.10 -23.32 -4.48
C GLN A 374 8.81 -24.01 -4.00
N ALA A 375 7.89 -23.27 -3.40
CA ALA A 375 6.57 -23.79 -3.06
C ALA A 375 5.81 -24.14 -4.33
N SER A 376 5.10 -25.26 -4.39
CA SER A 376 4.41 -25.69 -5.59
C SER A 376 2.97 -26.08 -5.33
N VAL A 377 2.17 -25.91 -6.37
CA VAL A 377 0.77 -26.32 -6.43
C VAL A 377 0.60 -27.26 -7.62
N GLU A 378 -0.11 -28.37 -7.42
CA GLU A 378 -0.44 -29.33 -8.45
C GLU A 378 -1.92 -29.66 -8.37
N ILE A 379 -2.64 -29.49 -9.50
CA ILE A 379 -4.04 -29.83 -9.63
C ILE A 379 -4.13 -31.00 -10.60
N THR A 380 -4.60 -32.13 -10.10
CA THR A 380 -4.72 -33.36 -10.87
C THR A 380 -6.15 -33.89 -10.85
N PRO A 381 -6.59 -34.59 -11.91
CA PRO A 381 -7.90 -35.24 -11.93
C PRO A 381 -7.92 -36.37 -10.90
N MET A 382 -9.09 -36.57 -10.30
CA MET A 382 -9.35 -37.72 -9.43
C MET A 382 -10.78 -38.25 -9.63
N THR A 383 -11.02 -39.48 -9.24
CA THR A 383 -12.34 -40.10 -9.18
C THR A 383 -12.55 -40.64 -7.78
N ASN A 384 -13.69 -40.35 -7.16
CA ASN A 384 -14.05 -40.89 -5.85
C ASN A 384 -14.52 -42.37 -5.94
N ASP A 385 -14.79 -42.99 -4.80
CA ASP A 385 -15.22 -44.40 -4.73
C ASP A 385 -16.61 -44.61 -5.36
N ASP A 386 -17.42 -43.56 -5.51
CA ASP A 386 -18.73 -43.58 -6.15
C ASP A 386 -18.65 -43.39 -7.69
N GLY A 387 -17.43 -43.17 -8.24
CA GLY A 387 -17.20 -42.99 -9.66
C GLY A 387 -17.38 -41.56 -10.14
N GLU A 388 -17.56 -40.55 -9.26
CA GLU A 388 -17.67 -39.16 -9.64
C GLU A 388 -16.28 -38.57 -9.92
N HIS A 389 -16.21 -37.72 -10.95
CA HIS A 389 -14.98 -37.01 -11.32
C HIS A 389 -14.82 -35.68 -10.56
N GLY A 390 -13.63 -35.43 -10.09
CA GLY A 390 -13.25 -34.21 -9.37
C GLY A 390 -11.77 -33.91 -9.54
N LEU A 391 -11.28 -32.93 -8.76
CA LEU A 391 -9.89 -32.49 -8.75
C LEU A 391 -9.27 -32.69 -7.37
N LYS A 392 -7.96 -32.96 -7.38
CA LYS A 392 -7.09 -33.04 -6.21
C LYS A 392 -6.10 -31.89 -6.27
N PHE A 393 -6.11 -31.06 -5.24
CA PHE A 393 -5.19 -29.96 -5.03
C PHE A 393 -4.09 -30.41 -4.08
N LYS A 394 -2.86 -30.45 -4.56
CA LYS A 394 -1.68 -30.83 -3.80
C LYS A 394 -0.80 -29.62 -3.60
N PHE A 395 -0.43 -29.36 -2.37
CA PHE A 395 0.43 -28.25 -1.95
C PHE A 395 1.75 -28.82 -1.41
N THR A 396 2.86 -28.32 -1.94
CA THR A 396 4.20 -28.70 -1.49
C THR A 396 4.91 -27.48 -0.93
N LYS A 397 5.34 -27.54 0.33
CA LYS A 397 6.06 -26.46 1.00
C LYS A 397 7.48 -26.33 0.45
N PRO A 398 8.08 -25.10 0.53
CA PRO A 398 9.48 -24.94 0.17
C PRO A 398 10.38 -25.64 1.19
N ASP A 399 11.57 -26.04 0.77
CA ASP A 399 12.61 -26.49 1.69
C ASP A 399 13.24 -25.30 2.40
N SER A 400 12.88 -25.07 3.64
CA SER A 400 13.39 -23.97 4.43
C SER A 400 13.71 -24.40 5.86
N LYS A 401 14.61 -23.66 6.54
CA LYS A 401 14.95 -23.91 7.96
C LYS A 401 13.75 -23.79 8.90
N LEU A 402 12.71 -23.06 8.47
CA LEU A 402 11.44 -22.92 9.21
C LEU A 402 10.58 -24.19 9.13
N TYR A 403 10.69 -24.95 8.04
CA TYR A 403 9.82 -26.07 7.74
C TYR A 403 10.65 -27.33 7.55
N SER A 404 11.05 -27.93 8.65
CA SER A 404 11.85 -29.16 8.69
C SER A 404 11.14 -30.40 8.14
N ASN A 405 9.96 -30.27 7.55
CA ASN A 405 9.16 -31.36 6.95
C ASN A 405 8.65 -30.96 5.56
N ALA A 406 9.50 -30.36 4.73
CA ALA A 406 9.19 -30.06 3.32
C ALA A 406 8.71 -31.29 2.53
N ASP A 407 9.12 -32.48 2.95
CA ASP A 407 8.87 -33.74 2.25
C ASP A 407 7.43 -34.29 2.37
N LYS A 408 6.55 -33.63 3.08
CA LYS A 408 5.16 -34.09 3.19
C LYS A 408 4.23 -33.08 2.53
N PRO A 409 3.94 -33.26 1.23
CA PRO A 409 2.87 -32.52 0.59
C PRO A 409 1.54 -32.86 1.28
N PHE A 410 0.66 -31.89 1.35
CA PHE A 410 -0.70 -32.09 1.78
C PHE A 410 -1.66 -31.80 0.63
N PHE A 411 -2.88 -32.26 0.73
CA PHE A 411 -3.84 -32.15 -0.35
C PHE A 411 -5.27 -32.03 0.15
N PHE A 412 -6.09 -31.39 -0.67
CA PHE A 412 -7.53 -31.30 -0.54
C PHE A 412 -8.17 -31.80 -1.84
N THR A 413 -9.41 -32.23 -1.76
CA THR A 413 -10.18 -32.65 -2.92
C THR A 413 -11.35 -31.71 -3.17
N SER A 414 -11.80 -31.61 -4.43
CA SER A 414 -13.01 -30.84 -4.74
C SER A 414 -14.28 -31.41 -4.11
N PHE A 415 -14.24 -32.65 -3.64
CA PHE A 415 -15.33 -33.27 -2.88
C PHE A 415 -15.37 -32.80 -1.43
N GLU A 416 -14.22 -32.64 -0.79
CA GLU A 416 -14.08 -32.10 0.57
C GLU A 416 -14.27 -30.59 0.60
N CYS A 417 -13.79 -29.92 -0.43
CA CYS A 417 -13.81 -28.45 -0.58
C CYS A 417 -14.49 -28.09 -1.91
N PRO A 418 -15.82 -28.11 -1.97
CA PRO A 418 -16.56 -27.94 -3.24
C PRO A 418 -16.43 -26.52 -3.82
N THR A 419 -16.18 -25.49 -2.99
CA THR A 419 -16.00 -24.12 -3.45
C THR A 419 -14.62 -23.56 -3.07
N VAL A 420 -14.20 -22.49 -3.73
CA VAL A 420 -12.95 -21.77 -3.39
C VAL A 420 -12.98 -21.29 -1.95
N GLY A 421 -14.13 -20.83 -1.45
CA GLY A 421 -14.29 -20.41 -0.05
C GLY A 421 -14.05 -21.56 0.92
N THR A 422 -14.57 -22.75 0.64
CA THR A 422 -14.32 -23.96 1.47
C THR A 422 -12.87 -24.41 1.41
N LEU A 423 -12.21 -24.33 0.25
CA LEU A 423 -10.79 -24.63 0.08
C LEU A 423 -9.92 -23.62 0.85
N LYS A 424 -10.23 -22.34 0.76
CA LYS A 424 -9.56 -21.27 1.51
C LYS A 424 -9.67 -21.49 3.01
N GLN A 425 -10.85 -21.82 3.51
CA GLN A 425 -11.07 -22.11 4.93
C GLN A 425 -10.35 -23.37 5.38
N ALA A 426 -10.38 -24.44 4.58
CA ALA A 426 -9.66 -25.69 4.87
C ALA A 426 -8.17 -25.45 4.93
N LEU A 427 -7.63 -24.66 3.99
CA LEU A 427 -6.21 -24.31 3.94
C LEU A 427 -5.80 -23.46 5.16
N ALA A 428 -6.61 -22.47 5.54
CA ALA A 428 -6.37 -21.63 6.71
C ALA A 428 -6.38 -22.45 8.03
N ASN A 429 -7.24 -23.46 8.11
CA ASN A 429 -7.34 -24.34 9.27
C ASN A 429 -6.33 -25.50 9.26
N TYR A 430 -5.61 -25.70 8.16
CA TYR A 430 -4.62 -26.75 8.04
C TYR A 430 -3.38 -26.40 8.84
N ALA A 431 -3.43 -26.72 10.13
CA ALA A 431 -2.34 -26.77 11.11
C ALA A 431 -1.10 -25.87 10.94
N LEU A 432 -0.53 -25.61 12.04
CA LEU A 432 0.69 -24.96 12.56
C LEU A 432 1.82 -24.54 11.58
N ASN A 433 1.84 -24.95 10.33
CA ASN A 433 2.89 -24.62 9.37
C ASN A 433 2.35 -24.41 7.93
N ASN A 434 1.17 -23.86 7.79
CA ASN A 434 0.68 -23.46 6.48
C ASN A 434 1.49 -22.26 5.96
N VAL A 435 1.93 -22.34 4.70
CA VAL A 435 2.65 -21.25 4.01
C VAL A 435 1.84 -20.66 2.85
N PHE A 436 0.62 -21.13 2.63
CA PHE A 436 -0.23 -20.75 1.51
C PHE A 436 -1.49 -20.05 1.99
N GLU A 437 -1.93 -19.09 1.24
CA GLU A 437 -3.27 -18.50 1.34
C GLU A 437 -3.91 -18.40 -0.04
N ILE A 438 -5.24 -18.37 -0.07
CA ILE A 438 -6.02 -18.23 -1.30
C ILE A 438 -6.69 -16.86 -1.31
N ILE A 439 -6.56 -16.16 -2.44
CA ILE A 439 -7.28 -14.93 -2.74
C ILE A 439 -8.14 -15.19 -3.97
N ALA A 440 -9.42 -14.89 -3.87
CA ALA A 440 -10.35 -14.95 -4.97
C ALA A 440 -11.36 -13.81 -4.83
N ASP A 441 -11.80 -13.26 -5.95
CA ASP A 441 -12.84 -12.23 -5.99
C ASP A 441 -14.23 -12.83 -5.77
N ASP A 442 -14.39 -14.12 -6.10
CA ASP A 442 -15.59 -14.91 -5.88
C ASP A 442 -15.23 -16.22 -5.16
N GLU A 443 -15.75 -16.42 -3.96
CA GLU A 443 -15.50 -17.59 -3.13
C GLU A 443 -16.48 -18.75 -3.42
N ASP A 444 -17.56 -18.50 -4.18
CA ASP A 444 -18.56 -19.51 -4.55
C ASP A 444 -18.17 -20.32 -5.80
N ILE A 445 -17.04 -19.99 -6.45
CA ILE A 445 -16.53 -20.75 -7.60
C ILE A 445 -16.32 -22.20 -7.22
N GLU A 446 -16.86 -23.13 -8.02
CA GLU A 446 -16.68 -24.57 -7.80
C GLU A 446 -15.24 -24.99 -8.08
N THR A 447 -14.61 -25.65 -7.13
CA THR A 447 -13.20 -26.08 -7.22
C THR A 447 -12.96 -27.15 -8.29
N LYS A 448 -13.99 -27.95 -8.63
CA LYS A 448 -13.88 -29.01 -9.67
C LYS A 448 -13.71 -28.45 -11.08
N ASP A 449 -14.02 -27.15 -11.30
CA ASP A 449 -14.02 -26.53 -12.62
C ASP A 449 -12.69 -25.88 -13.00
N PHE A 450 -11.71 -25.88 -12.11
CA PHE A 450 -10.38 -25.33 -12.41
C PHE A 450 -9.60 -26.18 -13.42
N ASP A 451 -8.73 -25.50 -14.18
CA ASP A 451 -7.80 -26.19 -15.10
C ASP A 451 -6.78 -27.03 -14.34
N LEU A 452 -6.32 -28.09 -14.98
CA LEU A 452 -5.19 -28.87 -14.47
C LEU A 452 -3.94 -27.99 -14.46
N PHE A 453 -3.20 -28.06 -13.36
CA PHE A 453 -2.04 -27.21 -13.16
C PHE A 453 -0.91 -27.99 -12.47
N SER A 454 0.33 -27.66 -12.81
CA SER A 454 1.51 -28.11 -12.06
C SER A 454 2.60 -27.05 -12.20
N GLY A 455 2.92 -26.37 -11.12
CA GLY A 455 3.93 -25.32 -11.15
C GLY A 455 4.29 -24.82 -9.76
N ASN A 456 5.35 -24.02 -9.71
CA ASN A 456 5.79 -23.33 -8.52
C ASN A 456 5.09 -21.96 -8.39
N LEU A 457 5.10 -21.42 -7.18
CA LEU A 457 4.81 -20.01 -6.98
C LEU A 457 5.97 -19.17 -7.55
N GLU A 458 5.69 -17.97 -7.99
CA GLU A 458 6.67 -17.06 -8.59
C GLU A 458 6.55 -15.65 -7.99
N GLY A 459 7.54 -14.79 -8.25
CA GLY A 459 7.52 -13.39 -7.83
C GLY A 459 7.86 -13.14 -6.37
N GLY A 460 8.27 -14.15 -5.61
CA GLY A 460 8.77 -13.96 -4.24
C GLY A 460 10.16 -13.33 -4.23
N GLU A 461 10.32 -12.22 -3.52
CA GLU A 461 11.58 -11.50 -3.37
C GLU A 461 11.95 -11.31 -1.89
N ASP A 462 13.24 -11.39 -1.59
CA ASP A 462 13.75 -11.22 -0.24
C ASP A 462 13.70 -9.75 0.21
N GLY A 463 13.80 -8.80 -0.74
CA GLY A 463 13.76 -7.36 -0.44
C GLY A 463 14.89 -6.89 0.48
N VAL A 464 16.03 -7.60 0.53
CA VAL A 464 17.18 -7.25 1.39
C VAL A 464 18.05 -6.17 0.73
N VAL A 465 18.24 -6.27 -0.58
CA VAL A 465 18.96 -5.27 -1.37
C VAL A 465 17.95 -4.34 -2.02
N VAL A 466 17.75 -3.18 -1.42
CA VAL A 466 16.78 -2.19 -1.88
C VAL A 466 17.43 -0.81 -2.01
N THR A 467 16.97 -0.03 -2.96
CA THR A 467 17.37 1.37 -3.13
C THR A 467 16.77 2.25 -2.03
N ALA A 468 17.30 3.47 -1.88
CA ALA A 468 16.72 4.45 -0.96
C ALA A 468 15.26 4.77 -1.30
N ASN A 469 14.94 4.87 -2.58
CA ASN A 469 13.58 5.15 -3.05
C ASN A 469 12.61 4.01 -2.70
N GLN A 470 12.96 2.77 -3.03
CA GLN A 470 12.16 1.60 -2.66
C GLN A 470 11.95 1.50 -1.14
N MET A 471 12.98 1.78 -0.35
CA MET A 471 12.86 1.78 1.11
C MET A 471 11.96 2.92 1.62
N PHE A 472 12.02 4.09 0.97
CA PHE A 472 11.14 5.21 1.30
C PHE A 472 9.68 4.87 1.02
N GLU A 473 9.38 4.32 -0.16
CA GLU A 473 8.03 3.87 -0.53
C GLU A 473 7.52 2.74 0.38
N ALA A 474 8.38 1.79 0.71
CA ALA A 474 8.02 0.70 1.63
C ALA A 474 7.63 1.20 3.04
N LEU A 475 8.27 2.28 3.51
CA LEU A 475 7.94 2.90 4.80
C LEU A 475 6.74 3.85 4.70
N SER A 476 6.75 4.78 3.75
CA SER A 476 5.83 5.93 3.67
C SER A 476 4.67 5.72 2.69
N GLY A 477 4.65 4.59 1.99
CA GLY A 477 3.65 4.27 0.95
C GLY A 477 3.96 4.91 -0.41
N LYS A 478 3.37 4.36 -1.45
CA LYS A 478 3.47 4.91 -2.80
C LYS A 478 2.40 5.96 -3.03
N ARG A 479 2.78 7.04 -3.69
CA ARG A 479 1.89 8.13 -4.08
C ARG A 479 1.88 8.29 -5.59
N ASN A 480 0.72 8.66 -6.14
CA ASN A 480 0.61 9.05 -7.54
C ASN A 480 1.18 10.46 -7.79
N GLN A 481 1.17 10.91 -9.04
CA GLN A 481 1.69 12.23 -9.43
C GLN A 481 0.96 13.41 -8.76
N GLU A 482 -0.30 13.21 -8.36
CA GLU A 482 -1.09 14.20 -7.63
C GLU A 482 -0.85 14.15 -6.10
N GLY A 483 0.05 13.28 -5.62
CA GLY A 483 0.37 13.15 -4.20
C GLY A 483 -0.57 12.23 -3.39
N TYR A 484 -1.59 11.62 -4.01
CA TYR A 484 -2.49 10.70 -3.33
C TYR A 484 -1.82 9.34 -3.07
N LEU A 485 -2.07 8.79 -1.89
CA LEU A 485 -1.58 7.47 -1.51
C LEU A 485 -2.31 6.38 -2.32
N VAL A 486 -1.56 5.63 -3.13
CA VAL A 486 -2.08 4.50 -3.94
C VAL A 486 -1.75 3.15 -3.33
N GLU A 487 -0.69 3.04 -2.54
CA GLU A 487 -0.29 1.85 -1.82
C GLU A 487 0.19 2.22 -0.41
N GLN A 488 -0.34 1.54 0.61
CA GLN A 488 0.03 1.79 2.00
C GLN A 488 1.44 1.27 2.28
N GLY A 489 2.24 2.10 2.94
CA GLY A 489 3.52 1.68 3.51
C GLY A 489 3.40 1.23 4.96
N ALA A 490 4.54 0.85 5.53
CA ALA A 490 4.62 0.38 6.91
C ALA A 490 4.06 1.40 7.93
N TYR A 491 4.31 2.68 7.72
CA TYR A 491 3.89 3.73 8.65
C TYR A 491 2.37 3.91 8.74
N GLN A 492 1.63 3.75 7.63
CA GLN A 492 0.17 3.81 7.64
C GLN A 492 -0.44 2.59 8.36
N ILE A 493 0.18 1.43 8.23
CA ILE A 493 -0.28 0.20 8.90
C ILE A 493 -0.14 0.33 10.41
N LEU A 494 0.88 1.05 10.90
CA LEU A 494 1.12 1.24 12.33
C LEU A 494 0.03 2.03 13.05
N GLU A 495 -0.83 2.76 12.36
CA GLU A 495 -1.96 3.47 12.97
C GLU A 495 -2.90 2.55 13.78
N ASN A 496 -2.86 1.24 13.52
CA ASN A 496 -3.66 0.24 14.22
C ASN A 496 -2.92 -0.43 15.40
N TYR A 497 -1.69 0.00 15.71
CA TYR A 497 -0.85 -0.65 16.70
C TYR A 497 -0.35 0.34 17.78
N ASN A 498 -0.34 -0.11 19.02
CA ASN A 498 0.27 0.64 20.13
C ASN A 498 1.77 0.35 20.20
N VAL A 499 2.60 1.37 20.01
CA VAL A 499 4.07 1.28 19.99
C VAL A 499 4.67 2.41 20.80
N ASP A 500 5.67 2.10 21.65
CA ASP A 500 6.39 3.13 22.41
C ASP A 500 7.53 3.75 21.61
N TYR A 501 8.37 2.92 21.02
CA TYR A 501 9.57 3.34 20.28
C TYR A 501 9.60 2.73 18.88
N ILE A 502 9.96 3.52 17.88
CA ILE A 502 10.15 3.08 16.50
C ILE A 502 11.59 3.30 16.07
N TYR A 503 12.17 2.30 15.42
CA TYR A 503 13.49 2.38 14.81
C TYR A 503 13.46 1.81 13.38
N PRO A 504 13.64 2.64 12.33
CA PRO A 504 13.76 2.18 10.94
C PRO A 504 15.20 1.69 10.69
N ALA A 505 15.37 0.37 10.59
CA ALA A 505 16.65 -0.30 10.45
C ALA A 505 17.23 -0.19 9.04
N GLY A 506 18.48 0.25 8.92
CA GLY A 506 19.14 0.44 7.62
C GLY A 506 18.79 1.77 6.95
N VAL A 507 18.06 2.62 7.65
CA VAL A 507 17.66 3.97 7.22
C VAL A 507 18.39 4.99 8.06
N TYR A 508 18.72 6.14 7.48
CA TYR A 508 19.50 7.18 8.13
C TYR A 508 18.85 8.55 7.94
N ALA A 509 18.90 9.39 8.96
CA ALA A 509 18.31 10.74 8.93
C ALA A 509 18.78 11.56 7.73
N ASN A 510 20.06 11.47 7.39
CA ASN A 510 20.69 12.16 6.27
C ASN A 510 20.74 11.35 4.96
N MET A 511 19.91 10.32 4.82
CA MET A 511 19.78 9.53 3.60
C MET A 511 18.92 10.29 2.58
N LYS A 512 19.38 10.36 1.33
CA LYS A 512 18.65 11.04 0.26
C LYS A 512 17.74 10.07 -0.46
N GLN A 513 16.58 10.54 -0.84
CA GLN A 513 15.62 9.91 -1.74
C GLN A 513 15.10 10.95 -2.75
N THR A 514 14.45 10.53 -3.81
CA THR A 514 13.94 11.40 -4.87
C THR A 514 12.43 11.22 -5.13
N VAL A 515 11.78 10.30 -4.43
CA VAL A 515 10.34 10.00 -4.59
C VAL A 515 9.47 11.18 -4.14
N ASN A 516 9.80 11.75 -2.97
CA ASN A 516 9.09 12.90 -2.43
C ASN A 516 10.08 14.05 -2.16
N PRO A 517 10.11 15.09 -3.01
CA PRO A 517 11.05 16.21 -2.85
C PRO A 517 10.81 17.05 -1.58
N HIS A 518 9.61 16.96 -0.98
CA HIS A 518 9.20 17.75 0.20
C HIS A 518 9.44 17.02 1.53
N SER A 519 9.88 15.75 1.50
CA SER A 519 10.09 14.96 2.71
C SER A 519 11.41 14.19 2.69
N ASN A 520 11.82 13.68 3.83
CA ASN A 520 12.95 12.77 3.98
C ASN A 520 12.60 11.70 5.01
N PHE A 521 13.46 10.71 5.17
CA PHE A 521 13.23 9.59 6.10
C PHE A 521 13.03 10.04 7.56
N HIS A 522 13.71 11.08 7.99
CA HIS A 522 13.54 11.62 9.33
C HIS A 522 12.17 12.31 9.49
N ASN A 523 11.78 13.12 8.50
CA ASN A 523 10.48 13.79 8.50
C ASN A 523 9.32 12.79 8.54
N GLU A 524 9.37 11.74 7.71
CA GLU A 524 8.34 10.68 7.71
C GLU A 524 8.27 9.94 9.05
N LEU A 525 9.43 9.64 9.68
CA LEU A 525 9.45 9.05 11.02
C LEU A 525 8.86 10.00 12.07
N ALA A 526 9.18 11.28 12.01
CA ALA A 526 8.63 12.27 12.93
C ALA A 526 7.11 12.41 12.75
N LEU A 527 6.65 12.41 11.49
CA LEU A 527 5.23 12.49 11.14
C LEU A 527 4.44 11.28 11.69
N VAL A 528 4.93 10.06 11.46
CA VAL A 528 4.23 8.87 11.97
C VAL A 528 4.20 8.84 13.50
N CYS A 529 5.29 9.23 14.17
CA CYS A 529 5.31 9.33 15.63
C CYS A 529 4.32 10.40 16.14
N ALA A 530 4.19 11.53 15.44
CA ALA A 530 3.20 12.55 15.75
C ALA A 530 1.77 12.02 15.59
N VAL A 531 1.47 11.34 14.47
CA VAL A 531 0.14 10.76 14.18
C VAL A 531 -0.23 9.71 15.24
N LEU A 532 0.66 8.78 15.55
CA LEU A 532 0.43 7.74 16.57
C LEU A 532 0.22 8.37 17.95
N THR A 533 1.04 9.35 18.31
CA THR A 533 0.92 10.09 19.57
C THR A 533 -0.45 10.78 19.69
N TYR A 534 -0.90 11.38 18.59
CA TYR A 534 -2.20 12.03 18.57
C TYR A 534 -3.36 11.05 18.75
N ARG A 535 -3.30 9.87 18.12
CA ARG A 535 -4.44 8.95 18.04
C ARG A 535 -4.45 7.85 19.10
N THR A 536 -3.30 7.23 19.34
CA THR A 536 -3.25 5.97 20.10
C THR A 536 -2.40 6.07 21.36
N LYS A 537 -1.10 6.15 21.19
CA LYS A 537 -0.11 6.13 22.27
C LYS A 537 1.02 7.08 21.95
N MET A 538 1.55 7.74 22.97
CA MET A 538 2.75 8.57 22.82
C MET A 538 3.91 7.73 22.29
N THR A 539 4.33 8.02 21.07
CA THR A 539 5.36 7.27 20.34
C THR A 539 6.57 8.15 20.07
N HIS A 540 7.78 7.60 20.25
CA HIS A 540 9.03 8.32 19.96
C HIS A 540 9.90 7.53 18.98
N GLY A 541 10.40 8.23 17.94
CA GLY A 541 11.26 7.67 16.91
C GLY A 541 12.75 7.83 17.24
N PHE A 542 13.53 6.78 17.01
CA PHE A 542 14.98 6.84 17.08
C PHE A 542 15.56 6.56 15.70
N ILE A 543 16.43 7.43 15.21
CA ILE A 543 17.04 7.28 13.88
C ILE A 543 18.54 7.52 13.93
N ASP A 544 19.30 6.65 13.24
CA ASP A 544 20.73 6.82 13.05
C ASP A 544 21.05 7.84 11.94
N VAL A 545 22.24 8.38 11.94
CA VAL A 545 22.85 9.01 10.76
C VAL A 545 23.71 7.99 10.02
N LYS A 546 23.99 8.24 8.73
CA LYS A 546 24.82 7.33 7.93
C LYS A 546 26.18 7.15 8.59
N PRO A 547 26.60 5.90 8.87
CA PRO A 547 27.84 5.61 9.57
C PRO A 547 29.08 6.18 8.87
N ASN A 548 30.07 6.64 9.68
CA ASN A 548 31.37 7.10 9.15
C ASN A 548 32.27 5.91 8.77
N SER A 549 32.65 5.83 7.50
CA SER A 549 33.61 4.83 7.02
C SER A 549 35.06 5.22 7.24
N ASN A 550 35.39 6.54 7.32
CA ASN A 550 36.72 7.05 7.48
C ASN A 550 36.99 7.54 8.91
N THR A 551 37.69 6.74 9.69
CA THR A 551 38.00 7.00 11.12
C THR A 551 39.29 7.78 11.35
N THR A 552 39.94 8.33 10.30
CA THR A 552 41.04 9.28 10.46
C THR A 552 40.57 10.61 11.02
N LEU A 553 41.44 11.37 11.67
CA LEU A 553 41.05 12.66 12.24
C LEU A 553 40.45 13.62 11.21
N VAL A 554 41.00 13.64 9.99
CA VAL A 554 40.44 14.44 8.87
C VAL A 554 39.08 13.88 8.43
N GLY A 555 38.96 12.56 8.30
CA GLY A 555 37.72 11.92 7.93
C GLY A 555 36.61 12.16 8.94
N ILE A 556 36.91 12.12 10.23
CA ILE A 556 35.96 12.44 11.30
C ILE A 556 35.51 13.90 11.22
N GLN A 557 36.46 14.84 10.97
CA GLN A 557 36.10 16.26 10.83
C GLN A 557 35.17 16.48 9.61
N GLN A 558 35.53 15.94 8.45
CA GLN A 558 34.68 16.02 7.25
C GLN A 558 33.29 15.40 7.46
N TYR A 559 33.21 14.34 8.26
CA TYR A 559 31.93 13.72 8.61
C TYR A 559 31.11 14.65 9.50
N VAL A 560 31.71 15.25 10.53
CA VAL A 560 31.01 16.22 11.40
C VAL A 560 30.53 17.43 10.60
N ASP A 561 31.37 17.99 9.71
CA ASP A 561 30.97 19.13 8.87
C ASP A 561 29.74 18.81 8.00
N LYS A 562 29.64 17.57 7.46
CA LYS A 562 28.46 17.11 6.71
C LYS A 562 27.22 16.97 7.60
N LEU A 563 27.39 16.53 8.84
CA LEU A 563 26.28 16.42 9.79
C LEU A 563 25.78 17.78 10.27
N LEU A 564 26.69 18.75 10.45
CA LEU A 564 26.31 20.12 10.82
C LEU A 564 25.57 20.85 9.68
N ALA A 565 25.80 20.43 8.44
CA ALA A 565 25.06 20.93 7.27
C ALA A 565 23.66 20.29 7.11
N TYR A 566 23.34 19.24 7.88
CA TYR A 566 22.03 18.62 7.87
C TYR A 566 21.07 19.42 8.74
N ASP A 567 19.96 19.85 8.15
CA ASP A 567 18.90 20.50 8.92
C ASP A 567 18.07 19.45 9.66
N ASN A 568 18.10 19.54 10.97
CA ASN A 568 17.39 18.64 11.89
C ASN A 568 16.00 19.16 12.29
N THR A 569 15.55 20.26 11.68
CA THR A 569 14.26 20.86 11.94
C THR A 569 13.21 20.30 10.99
N HIS A 570 12.12 19.77 11.53
CA HIS A 570 11.04 19.16 10.78
C HIS A 570 9.70 19.73 11.24
N TYR A 571 8.97 20.27 10.29
CA TYR A 571 7.64 20.79 10.49
C TYR A 571 6.62 19.87 9.80
N MET A 572 5.39 19.88 10.31
CA MET A 572 4.28 19.19 9.68
C MET A 572 3.94 19.92 8.36
N MET A 573 3.80 19.16 7.27
CA MET A 573 3.52 19.70 5.94
C MET A 573 2.21 19.12 5.40
N ASP A 574 1.56 19.89 4.52
CA ASP A 574 0.45 19.39 3.71
C ASP A 574 0.95 18.54 2.52
N ALA A 575 0.04 18.04 1.68
CA ALA A 575 0.38 17.23 0.52
C ALA A 575 1.18 18.02 -0.55
N GLU A 576 1.02 19.34 -0.58
CA GLU A 576 1.69 20.27 -1.50
C GLU A 576 3.07 20.70 -0.99
N GLY A 577 3.46 20.28 0.23
CA GLY A 577 4.75 20.60 0.86
C GLY A 577 4.78 21.97 1.57
N ASN A 578 3.63 22.59 1.85
CA ASN A 578 3.55 23.79 2.66
C ASN A 578 3.50 23.46 4.15
N ASP A 579 4.19 24.26 4.97
CA ASP A 579 4.15 24.08 6.41
C ASP A 579 2.73 24.30 6.97
N ILE A 580 2.26 23.34 7.76
CA ILE A 580 1.01 23.51 8.52
C ILE A 580 1.32 24.41 9.73
N VAL A 581 0.53 25.48 9.86
CA VAL A 581 0.68 26.45 10.94
C VAL A 581 -0.46 26.34 11.94
N ASP A 582 -0.17 26.74 13.18
CA ASP A 582 -1.17 26.84 14.23
C ASP A 582 -2.06 28.08 14.08
N LYS A 583 -3.05 28.28 14.98
CA LYS A 583 -3.95 29.44 14.96
C LYS A 583 -3.20 30.75 15.18
N GLU A 584 -2.06 30.72 15.81
CA GLU A 584 -1.15 31.82 16.06
C GLU A 584 -0.18 32.07 14.90
N GLY A 585 -0.19 31.22 13.87
CA GLY A 585 0.68 31.31 12.70
C GLY A 585 2.07 30.67 12.86
N ASN A 586 2.33 29.93 13.96
CA ASN A 586 3.59 29.22 14.15
C ASN A 586 3.58 27.89 13.41
N LYS A 587 4.74 27.48 12.88
CA LYS A 587 4.90 26.16 12.26
C LYS A 587 4.83 25.07 13.31
N MET A 588 4.15 23.95 12.98
CA MET A 588 4.03 22.81 13.89
C MET A 588 5.31 21.96 13.85
N ASP A 589 6.15 22.11 14.87
CA ASP A 589 7.35 21.29 15.06
C ASP A 589 6.97 19.84 15.36
N ILE A 590 7.43 18.91 14.52
CA ILE A 590 7.32 17.46 14.72
C ILE A 590 8.66 16.80 15.05
N GLY A 591 9.76 17.56 15.01
CA GLY A 591 11.11 17.04 15.28
C GLY A 591 11.26 16.49 16.68
N TRP A 592 10.56 17.04 17.67
CA TRP A 592 10.65 16.60 19.06
C TRP A 592 10.08 15.17 19.30
N TYR A 593 9.31 14.62 18.38
CA TYR A 593 8.89 13.21 18.41
C TYR A 593 10.02 12.23 18.05
N THR A 594 11.19 12.75 17.72
CA THR A 594 12.33 11.91 17.30
C THR A 594 13.62 12.32 18.00
N SER A 595 14.58 11.37 18.05
CA SER A 595 15.96 11.59 18.44
C SER A 595 16.90 11.11 17.32
N VAL A 596 17.74 12.02 16.81
CA VAL A 596 18.80 11.70 15.84
C VAL A 596 20.08 11.34 16.58
N VAL A 597 20.56 10.11 16.38
CA VAL A 597 21.70 9.57 17.13
C VAL A 597 22.90 9.40 16.21
N VAL A 598 23.96 10.15 16.51
CA VAL A 598 25.21 10.12 15.74
C VAL A 598 26.16 9.04 16.25
N GLY A 599 26.17 8.81 17.52
CA GLY A 599 27.06 7.85 18.15
C GLY A 599 28.36 8.46 18.65
N PRO A 600 29.55 7.90 18.36
CA PRO A 600 29.94 6.88 17.34
C PRO A 600 29.33 5.49 17.50
N GLU A 601 29.38 4.69 16.42
CA GLU A 601 28.79 3.36 16.44
C GLU A 601 29.35 2.51 17.59
N PRO A 602 28.48 1.89 18.41
CA PRO A 602 28.91 1.05 19.53
C PRO A 602 29.51 -0.27 19.05
N VAL A 603 30.55 -0.71 19.76
CA VAL A 603 31.14 -2.04 19.57
C VAL A 603 30.28 -3.07 20.28
N MET A 604 29.74 -3.99 19.52
CA MET A 604 28.88 -5.09 19.98
C MET A 604 29.57 -6.42 19.77
N VAL A 605 29.15 -7.43 20.51
CA VAL A 605 29.61 -8.82 20.35
C VAL A 605 28.41 -9.74 20.16
N SER A 606 28.42 -10.54 19.14
CA SER A 606 27.40 -11.53 18.81
C SER A 606 28.05 -12.90 18.60
N ASP A 607 27.30 -13.96 18.87
CA ASP A 607 27.76 -15.34 18.65
C ASP A 607 27.86 -15.65 17.14
N THR A 608 27.08 -14.99 16.32
CA THR A 608 27.04 -15.17 14.86
C THR A 608 27.95 -14.20 14.09
N LEU A 609 27.92 -12.92 14.43
CA LEU A 609 28.68 -11.86 13.75
C LEU A 609 30.08 -11.60 14.37
N GLY A 610 30.37 -12.23 15.52
CA GLY A 610 31.57 -11.90 16.31
C GLY A 610 31.51 -10.46 16.81
N THR A 611 32.61 -9.73 16.70
CA THR A 611 32.65 -8.29 17.03
C THR A 611 32.22 -7.47 15.84
N TYR A 612 31.20 -6.64 16.01
CA TYR A 612 30.66 -5.78 14.96
C TYR A 612 30.29 -4.39 15.48
N TYR A 613 30.03 -3.46 14.57
CA TYR A 613 29.50 -2.13 14.87
C TYR A 613 27.99 -2.12 14.81
N GLY A 614 27.34 -1.76 15.92
CA GLY A 614 25.91 -1.72 16.06
C GLY A 614 25.30 -0.34 15.78
N SER A 615 23.98 -0.25 15.88
CA SER A 615 23.23 1.00 15.81
C SER A 615 23.41 1.81 17.10
N PRO A 616 23.84 3.08 17.02
CA PRO A 616 23.81 4.01 18.12
C PRO A 616 22.39 4.26 18.65
N ALA A 617 21.42 4.38 17.75
CA ALA A 617 20.02 4.69 18.08
C ALA A 617 19.38 3.58 18.93
N ILE A 618 19.59 2.30 18.60
CA ILE A 618 19.08 1.18 19.40
C ILE A 618 19.70 1.17 20.80
N ALA A 619 21.01 1.39 20.92
CA ALA A 619 21.69 1.43 22.21
C ALA A 619 21.17 2.60 23.08
N TYR A 620 20.91 3.73 22.47
CA TYR A 620 20.33 4.90 23.13
C TYR A 620 18.87 4.68 23.51
N ALA A 621 18.06 4.11 22.64
CA ALA A 621 16.68 3.74 22.91
C ALA A 621 16.57 2.75 24.09
N ALA A 622 17.44 1.72 24.11
CA ALA A 622 17.49 0.73 25.18
C ALA A 622 17.85 1.36 26.55
N LEU A 623 18.81 2.29 26.58
CA LEU A 623 19.08 3.07 27.78
C LEU A 623 17.83 3.81 28.24
N ASN A 624 17.15 4.51 27.34
CA ASN A 624 15.94 5.28 27.68
C ASN A 624 14.78 4.40 28.15
N ALA A 625 14.60 3.19 27.58
CA ALA A 625 13.61 2.23 28.02
C ALA A 625 13.87 1.68 29.42
N SER A 626 15.14 1.60 29.83
CA SER A 626 15.53 1.14 31.19
C SER A 626 15.46 2.23 32.27
N LEU A 627 15.41 3.49 31.85
CA LEU A 627 15.36 4.63 32.78
C LEU A 627 13.90 5.00 33.10
N LYS A 628 13.67 5.48 34.29
CA LYS A 628 12.41 6.09 34.68
C LYS A 628 12.12 7.35 33.87
N PRO A 629 10.85 7.76 33.73
CA PRO A 629 10.49 8.94 32.95
C PRO A 629 11.33 10.16 33.29
N GLN A 630 11.42 10.51 34.58
CA GLN A 630 12.18 11.67 35.09
C GLN A 630 13.70 11.53 35.03
N SER A 631 14.21 10.34 34.75
CA SER A 631 15.65 10.10 34.69
C SER A 631 16.22 10.37 33.32
N ALA A 632 17.02 11.42 33.19
CA ALA A 632 17.68 11.77 31.94
C ALA A 632 18.76 10.76 31.55
N PRO A 633 18.94 10.50 30.23
CA PRO A 633 20.02 9.64 29.74
C PRO A 633 21.40 10.29 29.82
N THR A 634 21.47 11.59 30.03
CA THR A 634 22.71 12.38 30.13
C THR A 634 23.66 11.79 31.15
N ASN A 635 24.93 11.62 30.76
CA ASN A 635 26.02 11.06 31.55
C ASN A 635 25.74 9.61 32.09
N LYS A 636 24.91 8.83 31.42
CA LYS A 636 24.64 7.41 31.72
C LYS A 636 25.29 6.49 30.70
N ALA A 637 25.72 5.31 31.15
CA ALA A 637 26.37 4.30 30.35
C ALA A 637 25.38 3.59 29.42
N LEU A 638 25.80 3.30 28.20
CA LEU A 638 25.02 2.52 27.25
C LEU A 638 25.02 1.03 27.65
N PRO A 639 23.86 0.37 27.77
CA PRO A 639 23.81 -1.04 28.19
C PRO A 639 24.29 -1.98 27.08
N GLY A 640 25.00 -3.06 27.45
CA GLY A 640 25.41 -4.12 26.54
C GLY A 640 26.52 -3.73 25.52
N VAL A 641 27.12 -2.56 25.62
CA VAL A 641 28.13 -2.02 24.71
C VAL A 641 29.54 -2.24 25.27
N LYS A 642 30.51 -2.58 24.39
CA LYS A 642 31.89 -2.85 24.76
C LYS A 642 32.90 -1.73 24.45
N GLY A 643 32.50 -0.77 23.63
CA GLY A 643 33.35 0.35 23.18
C GLY A 643 32.71 1.15 22.07
N MET A 644 33.48 1.98 21.42
CA MET A 644 33.08 2.79 20.26
C MET A 644 34.09 2.63 19.12
N LYS A 645 33.62 2.82 17.89
CA LYS A 645 34.42 2.73 16.67
C LYS A 645 35.50 3.79 16.55
N TYR A 646 35.20 5.02 16.99
CA TYR A 646 36.10 6.17 17.02
C TYR A 646 35.64 7.16 18.13
N LYS A 647 36.27 8.31 18.25
CA LYS A 647 35.96 9.31 19.27
C LYS A 647 35.85 10.69 18.63
N PHE A 648 34.87 11.47 19.12
CA PHE A 648 34.78 12.89 18.82
C PHE A 648 35.62 13.73 19.79
N SER A 649 36.15 14.84 19.33
CA SER A 649 36.71 15.89 20.19
C SER A 649 35.60 16.62 20.95
N ASN A 650 35.95 17.30 22.05
CA ASN A 650 34.99 18.09 22.81
C ASN A 650 34.30 19.17 21.96
N LYS A 651 35.05 19.80 21.01
CA LYS A 651 34.48 20.79 20.08
C LYS A 651 33.44 20.13 19.17
N GLN A 652 33.78 19.01 18.54
CA GLN A 652 32.87 18.27 17.65
C GLN A 652 31.60 17.81 18.38
N MET A 653 31.74 17.31 19.62
CA MET A 653 30.57 16.93 20.44
C MET A 653 29.70 18.15 20.76
N ASN A 654 30.31 19.29 21.14
CA ASN A 654 29.58 20.52 21.41
C ASN A 654 28.79 21.00 20.17
N ASP A 655 29.44 20.98 19.01
CA ASP A 655 28.82 21.45 17.75
C ASP A 655 27.65 20.50 17.34
N LEU A 656 27.82 19.19 17.45
CA LEU A 656 26.78 18.20 17.15
C LEU A 656 25.58 18.30 18.12
N ILE A 657 25.84 18.51 19.42
CA ILE A 657 24.78 18.74 20.41
C ILE A 657 24.04 20.06 20.12
N GLY A 658 24.77 21.10 19.71
CA GLY A 658 24.19 22.36 19.23
C GLY A 658 23.23 22.15 18.05
N ASN A 659 23.51 21.17 17.17
CA ASN A 659 22.61 20.74 16.10
C ASN A 659 21.61 19.66 16.55
N ARG A 660 21.34 19.53 17.85
CA ARG A 660 20.31 18.65 18.44
C ARG A 660 20.51 17.16 18.11
N MET A 661 21.76 16.72 18.04
CA MET A 661 22.14 15.34 17.77
C MET A 661 22.72 14.69 19.03
N VAL A 662 22.35 13.44 19.27
CA VAL A 662 22.81 12.65 20.41
C VAL A 662 24.19 12.06 20.10
N VAL A 663 25.16 12.33 21.00
CA VAL A 663 26.54 11.85 20.86
C VAL A 663 26.99 11.10 22.12
N PHE A 664 27.97 10.22 21.95
CA PHE A 664 28.56 9.42 23.03
C PHE A 664 30.03 9.76 23.27
N LYS A 665 30.48 9.56 24.53
CA LYS A 665 31.87 9.71 24.95
C LYS A 665 32.32 8.58 25.87
N LEU A 666 33.60 8.35 26.01
CA LEU A 666 34.14 7.53 27.10
C LEU A 666 34.35 8.39 28.35
N LYS A 667 34.12 7.79 29.52
CA LYS A 667 34.28 8.46 30.82
C LYS A 667 35.68 8.17 31.37
N ASN A 668 36.28 9.18 32.03
CA ASN A 668 37.61 9.10 32.66
C ASN A 668 38.72 8.64 31.71
N GLU A 669 38.64 9.03 30.43
CA GLU A 669 39.65 8.69 29.44
C GLU A 669 41.03 9.23 29.82
N GLY A 670 42.04 8.40 29.65
CA GLY A 670 43.42 8.77 30.02
C GLY A 670 43.75 8.58 31.50
N THR A 671 42.87 8.03 32.31
CA THR A 671 43.08 7.70 33.73
C THR A 671 43.11 6.20 33.98
N THR A 672 43.58 5.74 35.13
CA THR A 672 43.58 4.34 35.56
C THR A 672 42.12 3.81 35.78
N THR A 673 41.16 4.71 35.89
CA THR A 673 39.72 4.39 36.03
C THR A 673 38.94 4.58 34.73
N ALA A 674 39.62 4.64 33.59
CA ALA A 674 39.00 4.80 32.28
C ALA A 674 37.97 3.68 31.99
N SER A 675 36.81 4.07 31.55
CA SER A 675 35.76 3.15 31.15
C SER A 675 35.81 2.92 29.64
N SER A 676 35.73 1.64 29.18
CA SER A 676 35.55 1.31 27.78
C SER A 676 34.11 1.46 27.32
N VAL A 677 33.18 1.52 28.30
CA VAL A 677 31.74 1.66 27.99
C VAL A 677 31.42 3.12 27.64
N PRO A 678 30.72 3.37 26.51
CA PRO A 678 30.31 4.71 26.14
C PRO A 678 29.20 5.26 27.04
N TYR A 679 29.25 6.57 27.25
CA TYR A 679 28.24 7.35 27.99
C TYR A 679 27.57 8.37 27.04
N VAL A 680 26.28 8.60 27.25
CA VAL A 680 25.56 9.66 26.56
C VAL A 680 26.03 11.03 27.04
N VAL A 681 26.39 11.91 26.12
CA VAL A 681 26.84 13.27 26.47
C VAL A 681 25.66 14.13 26.87
N ASP A 682 24.57 14.12 26.06
CA ASP A 682 23.37 14.90 26.28
C ASP A 682 22.14 14.20 25.68
N GLY A 683 21.01 14.23 26.39
CA GLY A 683 19.76 13.58 25.99
C GLY A 683 18.78 14.55 25.34
N CYS A 684 18.99 14.83 24.04
CA CYS A 684 18.14 15.75 23.29
C CYS A 684 17.19 15.02 22.33
N THR A 685 16.13 15.71 21.92
CA THR A 685 15.27 15.41 20.78
C THR A 685 15.69 16.27 19.58
N ALA A 686 15.11 16.04 18.41
CA ALA A 686 15.31 16.87 17.23
C ALA A 686 14.34 18.07 17.17
N GLY A 687 13.65 18.39 18.28
CA GLY A 687 12.77 19.56 18.38
C GLY A 687 13.46 20.88 18.04
N ALA A 688 12.74 21.85 17.56
CA ALA A 688 13.26 23.16 17.16
C ALA A 688 13.96 23.86 18.34
N GLU A 689 14.85 24.82 18.04
CA GLU A 689 15.54 25.59 19.05
C GLU A 689 14.52 26.37 19.90
N GLY A 690 14.64 26.23 21.24
CA GLY A 690 13.69 26.84 22.18
C GLY A 690 12.42 26.05 22.44
N CYS A 691 12.24 24.91 21.83
CA CYS A 691 11.10 24.01 22.09
C CYS A 691 11.16 23.42 23.50
N ASP A 692 10.05 23.45 24.22
CA ASP A 692 9.91 22.87 25.58
C ASP A 692 10.19 21.36 25.60
N TYR A 693 9.96 20.68 24.46
CA TYR A 693 10.20 19.25 24.28
C TYR A 693 11.60 18.91 23.74
N ALA A 694 12.54 19.85 23.81
CA ALA A 694 13.92 19.64 23.37
C ALA A 694 14.68 18.57 24.18
N ARG A 695 14.13 18.12 25.31
CA ARG A 695 14.72 17.12 26.20
C ARG A 695 13.92 15.81 26.17
N LEU A 696 14.61 14.70 25.93
CA LEU A 696 13.93 13.40 25.92
C LEU A 696 13.37 13.02 27.30
N SER A 697 13.98 13.46 28.41
CA SER A 697 13.40 13.28 29.74
C SER A 697 12.06 13.99 29.91
N THR A 698 11.91 15.21 29.42
CA THR A 698 10.64 15.96 29.41
C THR A 698 9.60 15.21 28.56
N VAL A 699 9.96 14.80 27.35
CA VAL A 699 9.08 14.01 26.47
C VAL A 699 8.62 12.74 27.17
N LYS A 700 9.51 12.01 27.85
CA LYS A 700 9.17 10.77 28.59
C LYS A 700 8.17 11.02 29.71
N ILE A 701 8.34 12.10 30.49
CA ILE A 701 7.42 12.47 31.57
C ILE A 701 6.05 12.80 31.01
N VAL A 702 6.00 13.67 29.98
CA VAL A 702 4.74 14.03 29.33
C VAL A 702 4.07 12.81 28.70
N THR A 703 4.85 11.92 28.05
CA THR A 703 4.37 10.65 27.54
C THR A 703 3.65 9.84 28.62
N ASP A 704 4.30 9.65 29.76
CA ASP A 704 3.74 8.81 30.82
C ASP A 704 2.47 9.42 31.41
N VAL A 705 2.47 10.73 31.66
CA VAL A 705 1.30 11.47 32.14
C VAL A 705 0.12 11.34 31.16
N VAL A 706 0.36 11.57 29.87
CA VAL A 706 -0.70 11.52 28.84
C VAL A 706 -1.25 10.12 28.67
N ASP A 707 -0.38 9.10 28.64
CA ASP A 707 -0.80 7.70 28.52
C ASP A 707 -1.66 7.27 29.73
N GLN A 708 -1.30 7.73 30.95
CA GLN A 708 -2.10 7.45 32.14
C GLN A 708 -3.44 8.19 32.14
N ILE A 709 -3.51 9.43 31.65
CA ILE A 709 -4.78 10.14 31.48
C ILE A 709 -5.67 9.43 30.44
N ARG A 710 -5.10 9.00 29.33
CA ARG A 710 -5.83 8.23 28.30
C ARG A 710 -6.43 6.95 28.86
N GLU A 711 -5.63 6.18 29.63
CA GLU A 711 -6.07 4.93 30.25
C GLU A 711 -7.29 5.14 31.18
N VAL A 712 -7.31 6.26 31.93
CA VAL A 712 -8.43 6.60 32.82
C VAL A 712 -9.61 7.20 32.08
N ALA A 713 -9.37 7.90 30.96
CA ALA A 713 -10.42 8.56 30.18
C ALA A 713 -11.14 7.60 29.21
N ASP A 714 -10.47 6.57 28.75
CA ASP A 714 -11.00 5.62 27.75
C ASP A 714 -12.36 5.00 28.14
N PRO A 715 -12.60 4.55 29.39
CA PRO A 715 -13.91 4.03 29.80
C PRO A 715 -15.06 5.04 29.76
N PHE A 716 -14.76 6.35 29.70
CA PHE A 716 -15.78 7.40 29.60
C PHE A 716 -16.21 7.69 28.16
N ILE A 717 -15.46 7.18 27.18
CA ILE A 717 -15.85 7.31 25.78
C ILE A 717 -17.12 6.49 25.53
N GLY A 718 -18.16 7.16 25.03
CA GLY A 718 -19.49 6.56 24.82
C GLY A 718 -20.47 6.76 25.99
N GLU A 719 -20.00 7.21 27.15
CA GLU A 719 -20.89 7.57 28.28
C GLU A 719 -21.52 8.97 28.07
N PRO A 720 -22.66 9.27 28.70
CA PRO A 720 -23.29 10.58 28.62
C PRO A 720 -22.38 11.72 29.13
N ASN A 721 -22.21 12.78 28.35
CA ASN A 721 -21.39 13.95 28.71
C ASN A 721 -22.09 14.84 29.78
N THR A 722 -22.29 14.32 31.00
CA THR A 722 -22.89 15.04 32.13
C THR A 722 -21.81 15.64 33.02
N VAL A 723 -22.24 16.55 33.91
CA VAL A 723 -21.36 17.17 34.92
C VAL A 723 -20.84 16.10 35.88
N GLU A 724 -21.70 15.12 36.25
CA GLU A 724 -21.37 14.01 37.15
C GLU A 724 -20.27 13.12 36.57
N GLN A 725 -20.39 12.78 35.27
CA GLN A 725 -19.37 11.97 34.57
C GLN A 725 -18.03 12.74 34.46
N ARG A 726 -18.08 14.02 34.14
CA ARG A 726 -16.85 14.83 34.10
C ARG A 726 -16.21 14.98 35.49
N ASN A 727 -16.99 15.10 36.59
CA ASN A 727 -16.48 15.09 37.93
C ASN A 727 -15.86 13.74 38.35
N ALA A 728 -16.46 12.62 37.92
CA ALA A 728 -15.91 11.28 38.13
C ALA A 728 -14.57 11.11 37.38
N LEU A 729 -14.49 11.52 36.11
CA LEU A 729 -13.25 11.56 35.35
C LEU A 729 -12.19 12.44 36.03
N SER A 730 -12.56 13.64 36.48
CA SER A 730 -11.67 14.55 37.20
C SER A 730 -11.08 13.91 38.47
N ALA A 731 -11.88 13.21 39.27
CA ALA A 731 -11.42 12.51 40.47
C ALA A 731 -10.39 11.40 40.14
N LEU A 732 -10.61 10.64 39.03
CA LEU A 732 -9.70 9.59 38.58
C LEU A 732 -8.37 10.19 38.07
N ILE A 733 -8.43 11.23 37.23
CA ILE A 733 -7.25 11.93 36.73
C ILE A 733 -6.45 12.52 37.92
N SER A 734 -7.11 13.20 38.88
CA SER A 734 -6.47 13.75 40.05
C SER A 734 -5.75 12.67 40.87
N LYS A 735 -6.36 11.49 41.01
CA LYS A 735 -5.73 10.35 41.71
C LYS A 735 -4.48 9.87 40.97
N ARG A 736 -4.52 9.77 39.66
CA ARG A 736 -3.37 9.33 38.84
C ARG A 736 -2.22 10.36 38.91
N LEU A 737 -2.54 11.62 38.69
CA LEU A 737 -1.54 12.70 38.73
C LEU A 737 -0.95 12.87 40.15
N GLY A 738 -1.77 12.68 41.21
CA GLY A 738 -1.30 12.62 42.58
C GLY A 738 -0.28 11.53 42.84
N ASN A 739 -0.50 10.33 42.29
CA ASN A 739 0.46 9.23 42.36
C ASN A 739 1.79 9.57 41.66
N LEU A 740 1.75 10.22 40.51
CA LEU A 740 2.95 10.66 39.79
C LEU A 740 3.72 11.75 40.54
N LEU A 741 3.00 12.65 41.22
CA LEU A 741 3.59 13.65 42.10
C LEU A 741 4.29 13.00 43.30
N GLU A 742 3.65 12.03 43.97
CA GLU A 742 4.24 11.27 45.06
C GLU A 742 5.47 10.46 44.66
N GLN A 743 5.49 9.96 43.40
CA GLN A 743 6.63 9.24 42.86
C GLN A 743 7.75 10.18 42.36
N GLY A 744 7.54 11.51 42.41
CA GLY A 744 8.48 12.51 41.96
C GLY A 744 8.67 12.54 40.43
N GLU A 745 7.72 12.03 39.66
CA GLU A 745 7.76 12.07 38.20
C GLU A 745 7.38 13.44 37.70
N ILE A 746 6.46 14.13 38.39
CA ILE A 746 6.09 15.52 38.16
C ILE A 746 6.28 16.30 39.46
N GLN A 747 6.51 17.61 39.39
CA GLN A 747 6.67 18.48 40.57
C GLN A 747 5.39 19.23 40.93
N TYR A 748 4.59 19.52 39.92
CA TYR A 748 3.29 20.19 40.06
C TYR A 748 2.40 19.84 38.89
N TYR A 749 1.10 19.81 39.14
CA TYR A 749 0.11 19.73 38.10
C TYR A 749 -1.11 20.60 38.44
N GLU A 750 -1.74 21.08 37.39
CA GLU A 750 -3.04 21.73 37.46
C GLU A 750 -3.81 21.30 36.23
N PHE A 751 -5.07 20.93 36.40
CA PHE A 751 -5.90 20.58 35.26
C PHE A 751 -7.34 21.02 35.45
N GLU A 752 -8.01 21.23 34.32
CA GLU A 752 -9.41 21.60 34.27
C GLU A 752 -10.11 20.79 33.18
N ILE A 753 -11.31 20.24 33.52
CA ILE A 753 -12.16 19.56 32.54
C ILE A 753 -13.33 20.47 32.22
N ASN A 754 -13.35 20.98 31.00
CA ASN A 754 -14.36 21.92 30.51
C ASN A 754 -15.14 21.36 29.36
N ALA A 755 -16.44 21.65 29.32
CA ALA A 755 -17.26 21.45 28.11
C ALA A 755 -18.23 22.62 27.98
N THR A 756 -18.12 23.38 26.93
CA THR A 756 -19.12 24.37 26.53
C THR A 756 -20.42 23.69 26.13
N ILE A 757 -21.53 24.43 26.09
CA ILE A 757 -22.83 23.87 25.66
C ILE A 757 -22.71 23.26 24.25
N GLN A 758 -21.94 23.90 23.36
CA GLN A 758 -21.72 23.39 22.02
C GLN A 758 -20.93 22.07 22.02
N GLN A 759 -19.89 21.96 22.84
CA GLN A 759 -19.09 20.73 23.01
C GLN A 759 -19.94 19.60 23.61
N VAL A 760 -20.80 19.92 24.58
CA VAL A 760 -21.73 18.90 25.15
C VAL A 760 -22.66 18.33 24.07
N VAL A 761 -23.19 19.19 23.19
CA VAL A 761 -24.04 18.76 22.06
C VAL A 761 -23.27 17.90 21.04
N LEU A 762 -21.99 18.21 20.82
CA LEU A 762 -21.11 17.45 19.92
C LEU A 762 -20.53 16.19 20.59
N GLY A 763 -20.81 15.97 21.89
CA GLY A 763 -20.25 14.83 22.64
C GLY A 763 -18.78 15.03 23.02
N GLU A 764 -18.29 16.29 23.10
CA GLU A 764 -16.90 16.62 23.37
C GLU A 764 -16.69 17.17 24.77
N CYS A 765 -15.54 16.94 25.36
CA CYS A 765 -15.00 17.71 26.51
C CYS A 765 -13.51 17.95 26.31
N SER A 766 -12.99 19.01 26.91
CA SER A 766 -11.56 19.34 26.86
C SER A 766 -10.94 19.23 28.25
N ILE A 767 -9.74 18.66 28.30
CA ILE A 767 -8.90 18.62 29.51
C ILE A 767 -7.73 19.56 29.25
N ALA A 768 -7.69 20.67 29.97
CA ALA A 768 -6.53 21.55 29.98
C ALA A 768 -5.61 21.11 31.13
N LEU A 769 -4.36 20.80 30.81
CA LEU A 769 -3.38 20.29 31.76
C LEU A 769 -2.12 21.15 31.73
N THR A 770 -1.70 21.64 32.93
CA THR A 770 -0.43 22.30 33.15
C THR A 770 0.45 21.41 34.03
N LEU A 771 1.68 21.17 33.57
CA LEU A 771 2.66 20.32 34.25
C LEU A 771 3.94 21.09 34.55
N VAL A 772 4.53 20.84 35.73
CA VAL A 772 5.91 21.20 36.03
C VAL A 772 6.72 19.92 36.10
N CYS A 773 7.59 19.73 35.12
CA CYS A 773 8.48 18.57 35.05
C CYS A 773 9.79 18.81 35.78
N PRO A 774 10.35 17.80 36.50
CA PRO A 774 11.70 17.90 37.04
C PRO A 774 12.73 17.98 35.89
N MET A 775 13.56 19.04 35.93
CA MET A 775 14.59 19.25 34.90
C MET A 775 15.91 18.61 35.27
N GLU A 776 16.65 18.13 34.28
CA GLU A 776 17.96 17.51 34.43
C GLU A 776 19.04 18.53 34.81
N LEU A 777 19.92 18.17 35.77
CA LEU A 777 21.11 18.92 36.07
C LEU A 777 22.19 18.69 35.01
N ARG A 778 22.38 19.64 34.10
CA ARG A 778 23.32 19.54 32.98
C ARG A 778 24.67 20.17 33.20
N LYS A 779 24.75 21.24 34.01
CA LYS A 779 25.98 22.02 34.21
C LYS A 779 26.11 22.45 35.64
N ILE A 780 27.28 22.16 36.21
CA ILE A 780 27.68 22.64 37.53
C ILE A 780 28.82 23.60 37.33
N THR A 781 28.70 24.84 37.78
CA THR A 781 29.78 25.82 37.77
C THR A 781 30.30 25.98 39.18
N THR A 782 31.59 25.68 39.38
CA THR A 782 32.26 25.88 40.65
C THR A 782 33.19 27.09 40.53
N VAL A 783 32.98 28.07 41.35
CA VAL A 783 33.85 29.25 41.44
C VAL A 783 34.74 29.08 42.67
N VAL A 784 36.05 29.03 42.44
CA VAL A 784 37.04 28.94 43.50
C VAL A 784 37.74 30.31 43.66
N ALA A 785 37.54 30.94 44.81
CA ALA A 785 38.27 32.16 45.17
C ALA A 785 39.38 31.82 46.19
N LEU A 786 40.64 32.05 45.79
CA LEU A 786 41.78 31.95 46.70
C LEU A 786 41.93 33.23 47.50
N ARG A 787 42.04 33.10 48.83
CA ARG A 787 42.38 34.19 49.69
C ARG A 787 43.77 33.94 50.27
N ALA A 788 44.56 34.97 50.41
CA ALA A 788 45.79 34.91 51.20
C ALA A 788 45.44 34.62 52.69
N ALA A 789 46.20 33.75 53.32
CA ALA A 789 46.08 33.56 54.75
C ALA A 789 46.35 34.90 55.39
N ALA A 790 45.47 35.33 56.35
CA ALA A 790 45.66 36.56 57.09
C ALA A 790 46.75 36.38 58.13
#